data_60ab4dfb2ed4e7157c51bade3919de11
#
_entry.id   60ab4dfb2ed4e7157c51bade3919de11
#
_cell.length_a   1.000
_cell.length_b   1.000
_cell.length_c   1.000
_cell.angle_alpha   90.00
_cell.angle_beta   90.00
_cell.angle_gamma   90.00
#
_symmetry.space_group_name_H-M   'P 1'
#
loop_
_entity.id
_entity.type
_entity.pdbx_description
1 polymer ?
#
loop_
_entity_poly.entity_id
_entity_poly.type
_entity_poly.pdbx_seq_one_letter_code
_entity_poly.pdbx_strand_id
1 'polypeptide(L)'
;MSSPLPCYHCGLPVPAGSRFEARVLGETRALCCPGCQAVAEAIVAGGLENYYRHRSDSAINPQALPKALSDELELYDRSEVQQPFVQHQGELSETVLLIEGISCAACGWLIEKHLRTLHGVAEASLNLSNQRLQVRWADSQLPLSQLLKELRKIGYAGHPWQADAASARLAEENRKALRQIGVAGLLWMQVMMAAMATWPEFNIDLSPELDKILRWTSLFLTTPIVFYCCGQFFRGALRDLRTRHLTMDVSVSLAIGGAYAAGIWSTVTGIGELYFDAVGMFALFLLAGRYLERRARERTAAATAQLVNLLPASCLRLDQAGQSQRILLRELRVGDRVLVPPGGLLPADGRIHSGQSSVDESLLTGEYLPLPRAEGDSVTAGTLNVESPLTVEVQALGADTRLSAIVRLLERAQADKPLIAELADRVAQWFLLIVLGVAAVVGLVWWQIDPQRAFWIVLALLVATCPCALSLATPTALTTATGSLHKLGLLLTRGHVLEGLKQIDTVIFDKTGTLTEGRLTLDRILTLREFDSDACLALAAALEHGSEHPIARAFGHSQQGAEQLRSEPGQGLEGVVDGRRLRIGQPAYVAALAARGAPPIPGEHGQWLLLGDERGPLAWFVLDDRLRADAAQLLAACRAQHWNIILLSGDSSPMVGEVARQLGIDDARGGLTPDAKLAVLQQLHQDGHRVLMLGDGVNDVPVLAGADISVAMGSATDLAKTSADAVLLSNRLGSLVQAFAMARRTRRIIVENLAWASLYNGLVLPFAAAGWVTPLWAAFGMSVSSLLVVLNALRLTRTPATRP
;
A
#
# COMPACT_ATOMS: atom_id res chain seq x y z
N MET A 1 -49.78 -4.55 -28.66
CA MET A 1 -48.62 -5.46 -28.52
C MET A 1 -47.94 -5.09 -27.23
N SER A 2 -48.05 -5.93 -26.18
CA SER A 2 -47.39 -5.70 -24.89
C SER A 2 -45.87 -5.70 -25.10
N SER A 3 -45.19 -4.66 -24.66
CA SER A 3 -43.71 -4.63 -24.65
C SER A 3 -43.17 -5.86 -23.93
N PRO A 4 -42.13 -6.51 -24.49
CA PRO A 4 -41.55 -7.71 -23.85
C PRO A 4 -41.01 -7.36 -22.46
N LEU A 5 -41.35 -8.18 -21.46
CA LEU A 5 -40.84 -8.04 -20.08
C LEU A 5 -39.30 -8.04 -20.07
N PRO A 6 -38.66 -7.08 -19.41
CA PRO A 6 -37.20 -7.10 -19.29
C PRO A 6 -36.74 -8.23 -18.33
N CYS A 7 -35.66 -8.90 -18.68
CA CYS A 7 -35.04 -9.91 -17.83
C CYS A 7 -34.61 -9.30 -16.50
N TYR A 8 -35.06 -9.89 -15.41
CA TYR A 8 -34.80 -9.36 -14.06
C TYR A 8 -33.30 -9.31 -13.74
N HIS A 9 -32.45 -10.15 -14.36
CA HIS A 9 -31.00 -10.15 -14.13
C HIS A 9 -30.26 -9.16 -15.03
N CYS A 10 -30.37 -9.28 -16.36
CA CYS A 10 -29.53 -8.53 -17.32
C CYS A 10 -30.27 -7.42 -18.08
N GLY A 11 -31.57 -7.23 -17.87
CA GLY A 11 -32.37 -6.18 -18.51
C GLY A 11 -32.73 -6.40 -19.99
N LEU A 12 -32.19 -7.43 -20.65
CA LEU A 12 -32.54 -7.78 -22.03
C LEU A 12 -33.99 -8.28 -22.13
N PRO A 13 -34.67 -8.10 -23.27
CA PRO A 13 -36.03 -8.57 -23.41
C PRO A 13 -36.11 -10.09 -23.26
N VAL A 14 -37.08 -10.54 -22.46
CA VAL A 14 -37.34 -11.98 -22.26
C VAL A 14 -38.06 -12.51 -23.50
N PRO A 15 -37.53 -13.55 -24.17
CA PRO A 15 -38.16 -14.14 -25.34
C PRO A 15 -39.58 -14.64 -25.03
N ALA A 16 -40.51 -14.46 -25.96
CA ALA A 16 -41.87 -14.95 -25.81
C ALA A 16 -41.86 -16.48 -25.68
N GLY A 17 -42.40 -17.01 -24.56
CA GLY A 17 -42.39 -18.43 -24.24
C GLY A 17 -41.15 -18.90 -23.44
N SER A 18 -40.33 -17.99 -22.96
CA SER A 18 -39.21 -18.32 -22.04
C SER A 18 -39.78 -18.99 -20.78
N ARG A 19 -39.15 -20.12 -20.37
CA ARG A 19 -39.46 -20.87 -19.14
C ARG A 19 -38.43 -20.59 -18.04
N PHE A 20 -37.50 -19.64 -18.27
CA PHE A 20 -36.42 -19.35 -17.33
C PHE A 20 -36.91 -18.37 -16.28
N GLU A 21 -37.03 -18.85 -15.05
CA GLU A 21 -37.49 -18.09 -13.89
C GLU A 21 -36.62 -18.42 -12.68
N ALA A 22 -36.41 -17.46 -11.78
CA ALA A 22 -35.78 -17.69 -10.48
C ALA A 22 -36.57 -16.95 -9.41
N ARG A 23 -36.62 -17.52 -8.21
CA ARG A 23 -37.25 -16.87 -7.06
C ARG A 23 -36.25 -15.92 -6.42
N VAL A 24 -36.43 -14.62 -6.62
CA VAL A 24 -35.54 -13.55 -6.16
C VAL A 24 -36.32 -12.59 -5.27
N LEU A 25 -35.85 -12.35 -4.05
CA LEU A 25 -36.52 -11.49 -3.06
C LEU A 25 -37.93 -11.93 -2.73
N GLY A 26 -38.16 -13.26 -2.73
CA GLY A 26 -39.48 -13.87 -2.45
C GLY A 26 -40.45 -13.92 -3.62
N GLU A 27 -40.14 -13.30 -4.76
CA GLU A 27 -40.98 -13.27 -5.97
C GLU A 27 -40.36 -14.05 -7.11
N THR A 28 -41.17 -14.74 -7.90
CA THR A 28 -40.71 -15.41 -9.14
C THR A 28 -40.49 -14.36 -10.24
N ARG A 29 -39.28 -14.25 -10.73
CA ARG A 29 -38.84 -13.27 -11.72
C ARG A 29 -38.46 -13.93 -13.04
N ALA A 30 -38.97 -13.39 -14.13
CA ALA A 30 -38.67 -13.89 -15.48
C ALA A 30 -37.26 -13.52 -15.94
N LEU A 31 -36.60 -14.45 -16.62
CA LEU A 31 -35.22 -14.36 -17.08
C LEU A 31 -35.12 -14.71 -18.57
N CYS A 32 -34.13 -14.13 -19.27
CA CYS A 32 -34.07 -14.28 -20.73
C CYS A 32 -33.40 -15.56 -21.19
N CYS A 33 -32.57 -16.21 -20.37
CA CYS A 33 -31.77 -17.37 -20.75
C CYS A 33 -31.36 -18.20 -19.53
N PRO A 34 -30.90 -19.49 -19.78
CA PRO A 34 -30.42 -20.36 -18.69
C PRO A 34 -29.24 -19.76 -17.89
N GLY A 35 -28.38 -18.98 -18.53
CA GLY A 35 -27.26 -18.33 -17.88
C GLY A 35 -27.72 -17.31 -16.85
N CYS A 36 -28.70 -16.46 -17.17
CA CYS A 36 -29.29 -15.53 -16.25
C CYS A 36 -30.03 -16.25 -15.10
N GLN A 37 -30.64 -17.41 -15.36
CA GLN A 37 -31.26 -18.23 -14.33
C GLN A 37 -30.22 -18.79 -13.37
N ALA A 38 -29.16 -19.41 -13.87
CA ALA A 38 -28.10 -19.97 -13.06
C ALA A 38 -27.43 -18.94 -12.16
N VAL A 39 -27.17 -17.73 -12.69
CA VAL A 39 -26.60 -16.63 -11.89
C VAL A 39 -27.57 -16.11 -10.85
N ALA A 40 -28.86 -15.96 -11.20
CA ALA A 40 -29.86 -15.52 -10.25
C ALA A 40 -30.03 -16.53 -9.12
N GLU A 41 -30.08 -17.83 -9.44
CA GLU A 41 -30.15 -18.91 -8.46
C GLU A 41 -28.90 -18.97 -7.58
N ALA A 42 -27.68 -18.79 -8.15
CA ALA A 42 -26.43 -18.75 -7.41
C ALA A 42 -26.38 -17.57 -6.43
N ILE A 43 -26.85 -16.39 -6.84
CA ILE A 43 -26.95 -15.21 -5.99
C ILE A 43 -27.93 -15.45 -4.82
N VAL A 44 -29.07 -16.08 -5.08
CA VAL A 44 -30.06 -16.43 -4.05
C VAL A 44 -29.53 -17.51 -3.13
N ALA A 45 -28.98 -18.60 -3.68
CA ALA A 45 -28.40 -19.70 -2.91
C ALA A 45 -27.23 -19.27 -2.03
N GLY A 46 -26.44 -18.31 -2.50
CA GLY A 46 -25.36 -17.67 -1.72
C GLY A 46 -25.82 -16.67 -0.66
N GLY A 47 -27.13 -16.48 -0.47
CA GLY A 47 -27.68 -15.49 0.47
C GLY A 47 -27.41 -14.04 0.07
N LEU A 48 -27.14 -13.79 -1.22
CA LEU A 48 -26.74 -12.51 -1.80
C LEU A 48 -27.92 -11.73 -2.40
N GLU A 49 -29.16 -12.04 -2.03
CA GLU A 49 -30.37 -11.39 -2.57
C GLU A 49 -30.36 -9.85 -2.43
N ASN A 50 -29.61 -9.33 -1.46
CA ASN A 50 -29.36 -7.89 -1.33
C ASN A 50 -28.68 -7.28 -2.55
N TYR A 51 -27.99 -8.06 -3.38
CA TYR A 51 -27.50 -7.63 -4.70
C TYR A 51 -28.63 -7.09 -5.57
N TYR A 52 -29.77 -7.80 -5.63
CA TYR A 52 -30.91 -7.36 -6.44
C TYR A 52 -31.66 -6.17 -5.83
N ARG A 53 -31.50 -5.91 -4.53
CA ARG A 53 -32.04 -4.70 -3.87
C ARG A 53 -31.17 -3.48 -4.13
N HIS A 54 -29.84 -3.67 -4.29
CA HIS A 54 -28.86 -2.58 -4.32
C HIS A 54 -28.08 -2.45 -5.63
N ARG A 55 -28.34 -3.32 -6.63
CA ARG A 55 -27.66 -3.21 -7.93
C ARG A 55 -28.04 -1.94 -8.67
N SER A 56 -27.07 -1.34 -9.31
CA SER A 56 -27.21 -0.10 -10.09
C SER A 56 -27.57 -0.32 -11.55
N ASP A 57 -27.16 -1.46 -12.13
CA ASP A 57 -27.41 -1.81 -13.52
C ASP A 57 -27.83 -3.25 -13.65
N SER A 58 -28.48 -3.55 -14.80
CA SER A 58 -28.68 -4.94 -15.20
C SER A 58 -27.32 -5.59 -15.42
N ALA A 59 -27.11 -6.78 -14.90
CA ALA A 59 -25.87 -7.51 -15.08
C ALA A 59 -25.62 -7.77 -16.57
N ILE A 60 -24.34 -7.88 -16.95
CA ILE A 60 -23.98 -8.31 -18.32
C ILE A 60 -24.48 -9.75 -18.50
N ASN A 61 -25.10 -10.02 -19.65
CA ASN A 61 -25.61 -11.36 -19.96
C ASN A 61 -24.42 -12.35 -20.00
N PRO A 62 -24.39 -13.42 -19.16
CA PRO A 62 -23.27 -14.35 -19.09
C PRO A 62 -23.01 -15.12 -20.41
N GLN A 63 -24.00 -15.23 -21.29
CA GLN A 63 -23.86 -15.84 -22.62
C GLN A 63 -23.22 -14.91 -23.66
N ALA A 64 -23.02 -13.64 -23.33
CA ALA A 64 -22.47 -12.64 -24.22
C ALA A 64 -20.93 -12.49 -24.14
N LEU A 65 -20.22 -13.37 -23.43
CA LEU A 65 -18.75 -13.42 -23.49
C LEU A 65 -18.33 -13.92 -24.88
N PRO A 66 -17.75 -13.08 -25.75
CA PRO A 66 -17.22 -13.55 -27.03
C PRO A 66 -16.21 -14.66 -26.78
N LYS A 67 -16.24 -15.70 -27.60
CA LYS A 67 -15.33 -16.85 -27.50
C LYS A 67 -13.87 -16.40 -27.50
N ALA A 68 -13.53 -15.39 -28.29
CA ALA A 68 -12.23 -14.73 -28.31
C ALA A 68 -11.78 -14.18 -26.95
N LEU A 69 -12.70 -13.69 -26.12
CA LEU A 69 -12.37 -13.14 -24.82
C LEU A 69 -12.16 -14.23 -23.75
N SER A 70 -12.86 -15.38 -23.89
CA SER A 70 -12.63 -16.56 -23.04
C SER A 70 -11.26 -17.15 -23.31
N ASP A 71 -10.87 -17.22 -24.57
CA ASP A 71 -9.57 -17.73 -25.01
C ASP A 71 -8.43 -16.81 -24.55
N GLU A 72 -8.66 -15.50 -24.52
CA GLU A 72 -7.71 -14.50 -23.98
C GLU A 72 -7.51 -14.66 -22.48
N LEU A 73 -8.56 -14.93 -21.72
CA LEU A 73 -8.44 -15.14 -20.26
C LEU A 73 -7.69 -16.43 -19.93
N GLU A 74 -7.77 -17.48 -20.76
CA GLU A 74 -7.05 -18.74 -20.57
C GLU A 74 -5.53 -18.59 -20.77
N LEU A 75 -5.07 -17.52 -21.43
CA LEU A 75 -3.65 -17.21 -21.50
C LEU A 75 -3.05 -16.87 -20.13
N TYR A 76 -3.87 -16.36 -19.20
CA TYR A 76 -3.42 -16.04 -17.84
C TYR A 76 -3.16 -17.30 -16.98
N ASP A 77 -3.53 -18.50 -17.43
CA ASP A 77 -3.21 -19.75 -16.70
C ASP A 77 -1.80 -20.29 -17.04
N ARG A 78 -1.12 -19.70 -18.04
CA ARG A 78 0.26 -20.09 -18.37
C ARG A 78 1.21 -19.54 -17.32
N SER A 79 2.08 -20.39 -16.78
CA SER A 79 3.07 -20.03 -15.76
C SER A 79 3.98 -18.87 -16.20
N GLU A 80 4.35 -18.83 -17.48
CA GLU A 80 5.16 -17.74 -18.06
C GLU A 80 4.45 -16.37 -18.02
N VAL A 81 3.11 -16.36 -18.10
CA VAL A 81 2.29 -15.14 -18.06
C VAL A 81 2.01 -14.75 -16.61
N GLN A 82 1.91 -15.71 -15.70
CA GLN A 82 1.64 -15.48 -14.28
C GLN A 82 2.85 -14.94 -13.50
N GLN A 83 4.07 -15.36 -13.88
CA GLN A 83 5.31 -14.99 -13.18
C GLN A 83 5.43 -13.51 -12.78
N PRO A 84 5.03 -12.52 -13.58
CA PRO A 84 5.19 -11.11 -13.21
C PRO A 84 4.21 -10.63 -12.13
N PHE A 85 3.09 -11.32 -11.87
CA PHE A 85 2.01 -10.79 -11.03
C PHE A 85 1.32 -11.81 -10.11
N VAL A 86 1.65 -13.11 -10.20
CA VAL A 86 1.17 -14.16 -9.29
C VAL A 86 2.32 -14.64 -8.42
N GLN A 87 2.06 -14.81 -7.15
CA GLN A 87 3.00 -15.34 -6.17
C GLN A 87 2.50 -16.66 -5.65
N HIS A 88 3.41 -17.61 -5.57
CA HIS A 88 3.15 -18.90 -4.98
C HIS A 88 3.76 -18.94 -3.57
N GLN A 89 2.93 -19.10 -2.55
CA GLN A 89 3.33 -19.25 -1.14
C GLN A 89 2.85 -20.61 -0.64
N GLY A 90 3.67 -21.65 -0.78
CA GLY A 90 3.27 -23.02 -0.48
C GLY A 90 2.15 -23.50 -1.41
N GLU A 91 1.00 -23.87 -0.85
CA GLU A 91 -0.16 -24.32 -1.63
C GLU A 91 -1.07 -23.17 -2.13
N LEU A 92 -0.80 -21.95 -1.69
CA LEU A 92 -1.60 -20.77 -2.03
C LEU A 92 -0.87 -19.86 -3.01
N SER A 93 -1.61 -19.32 -3.95
CA SER A 93 -1.20 -18.26 -4.88
C SER A 93 -1.83 -16.94 -4.47
N GLU A 94 -1.12 -15.84 -4.68
CA GLU A 94 -1.58 -14.49 -4.37
C GLU A 94 -1.39 -13.58 -5.58
N THR A 95 -2.39 -12.74 -5.89
CA THR A 95 -2.30 -11.73 -6.94
C THR A 95 -3.06 -10.47 -6.59
N VAL A 96 -2.67 -9.37 -7.22
CA VAL A 96 -3.41 -8.10 -7.17
C VAL A 96 -4.03 -7.84 -8.55
N LEU A 97 -5.35 -7.69 -8.58
CA LEU A 97 -6.11 -7.40 -9.79
C LEU A 97 -6.64 -5.97 -9.74
N LEU A 98 -6.57 -5.27 -10.85
CA LEU A 98 -7.30 -4.01 -11.05
C LEU A 98 -8.72 -4.35 -11.50
N ILE A 99 -9.72 -3.86 -10.79
CA ILE A 99 -11.13 -4.12 -11.11
C ILE A 99 -11.76 -2.89 -11.74
N GLU A 100 -12.32 -3.07 -12.92
CA GLU A 100 -13.05 -2.02 -13.64
C GLU A 100 -14.52 -1.98 -13.24
N GLY A 101 -15.11 -0.77 -13.25
CA GLY A 101 -16.53 -0.59 -13.02
C GLY A 101 -16.96 -0.51 -11.57
N ILE A 102 -16.03 -0.53 -10.62
CA ILE A 102 -16.33 -0.33 -9.21
C ILE A 102 -16.64 1.14 -8.95
N SER A 103 -17.73 1.34 -8.23
CA SER A 103 -18.23 2.67 -7.98
C SER A 103 -18.62 2.93 -6.54
N CYS A 104 -18.82 1.89 -5.75
CA CYS A 104 -19.35 2.02 -4.40
C CYS A 104 -18.97 0.84 -3.51
N ALA A 105 -19.13 1.02 -2.19
CA ALA A 105 -18.84 -0.01 -1.20
C ALA A 105 -19.67 -1.29 -1.38
N ALA A 106 -20.91 -1.18 -1.90
CA ALA A 106 -21.75 -2.34 -2.18
C ALA A 106 -21.16 -3.24 -3.28
N CYS A 107 -20.52 -2.62 -4.29
CA CYS A 107 -19.83 -3.36 -5.35
C CYS A 107 -18.62 -4.12 -4.78
N GLY A 108 -17.84 -3.46 -3.91
CA GLY A 108 -16.70 -4.08 -3.26
C GLY A 108 -17.12 -5.28 -2.41
N TRP A 109 -18.12 -5.09 -1.57
CA TRP A 109 -18.68 -6.17 -0.76
C TRP A 109 -19.19 -7.35 -1.60
N LEU A 110 -19.87 -7.07 -2.73
CA LEU A 110 -20.36 -8.13 -3.61
C LEU A 110 -19.20 -8.95 -4.21
N ILE A 111 -18.16 -8.27 -4.69
CA ILE A 111 -16.98 -8.91 -5.27
C ILE A 111 -16.28 -9.79 -4.22
N GLU A 112 -15.98 -9.24 -3.05
CA GLU A 112 -15.31 -9.96 -1.97
C GLU A 112 -16.12 -11.18 -1.52
N LYS A 113 -17.42 -10.99 -1.30
CA LYS A 113 -18.28 -12.07 -0.84
C LYS A 113 -18.45 -13.15 -1.90
N HIS A 114 -18.63 -12.77 -3.18
CA HIS A 114 -18.72 -13.74 -4.28
C HIS A 114 -17.44 -14.57 -4.40
N LEU A 115 -16.29 -13.93 -4.38
CA LEU A 115 -15.01 -14.64 -4.49
C LEU A 115 -14.74 -15.56 -3.30
N ARG A 116 -15.08 -15.14 -2.08
CA ARG A 116 -14.95 -15.98 -0.87
C ARG A 116 -15.89 -17.19 -0.87
N THR A 117 -16.94 -17.22 -1.68
CA THR A 117 -17.80 -18.39 -1.84
C THR A 117 -17.24 -19.42 -2.82
N LEU A 118 -16.22 -19.06 -3.61
CA LEU A 118 -15.59 -19.97 -4.55
C LEU A 118 -14.68 -20.96 -3.81
N HIS A 119 -14.80 -22.22 -4.18
CA HIS A 119 -13.92 -23.27 -3.64
C HIS A 119 -12.49 -23.00 -4.13
N GLY A 120 -11.53 -22.94 -3.22
CA GLY A 120 -10.16 -22.62 -3.51
C GLY A 120 -9.74 -21.17 -3.23
N VAL A 121 -10.66 -20.23 -2.98
CA VAL A 121 -10.31 -18.87 -2.54
C VAL A 121 -10.20 -18.81 -1.02
N ALA A 122 -9.00 -18.49 -0.53
CA ALA A 122 -8.71 -18.34 0.90
C ALA A 122 -9.07 -16.93 1.40
N GLU A 123 -8.74 -15.90 0.61
CA GLU A 123 -8.95 -14.51 0.99
C GLU A 123 -9.19 -13.64 -0.25
N ALA A 124 -10.10 -12.67 -0.15
CA ALA A 124 -10.33 -11.64 -1.14
C ALA A 124 -10.59 -10.32 -0.42
N SER A 125 -9.82 -9.28 -0.75
CA SER A 125 -9.93 -7.93 -0.19
C SER A 125 -9.84 -6.90 -1.30
N LEU A 126 -10.81 -5.98 -1.36
CA LEU A 126 -10.92 -4.96 -2.38
C LEU A 126 -10.76 -3.56 -1.81
N ASN A 127 -9.76 -2.85 -2.23
CA ASN A 127 -9.62 -1.44 -1.92
C ASN A 127 -10.35 -0.57 -2.96
N LEU A 128 -11.42 0.07 -2.51
CA LEU A 128 -12.25 0.92 -3.35
C LEU A 128 -11.55 2.20 -3.84
N SER A 129 -10.56 2.68 -3.08
CA SER A 129 -9.89 3.94 -3.39
C SER A 129 -8.96 3.82 -4.60
N ASN A 130 -8.33 2.68 -4.78
CA ASN A 130 -7.41 2.39 -5.88
C ASN A 130 -7.93 1.29 -6.82
N GLN A 131 -9.13 0.75 -6.56
CA GLN A 131 -9.79 -0.31 -7.34
C GLN A 131 -8.97 -1.61 -7.43
N ARG A 132 -8.10 -1.87 -6.44
CA ARG A 132 -7.26 -3.06 -6.39
C ARG A 132 -7.92 -4.13 -5.54
N LEU A 133 -8.03 -5.31 -6.12
CA LEU A 133 -8.50 -6.52 -5.48
C LEU A 133 -7.30 -7.44 -5.24
N GLN A 134 -7.01 -7.71 -3.99
CA GLN A 134 -6.05 -8.72 -3.59
C GLN A 134 -6.79 -10.04 -3.38
N VAL A 135 -6.30 -11.10 -4.01
CA VAL A 135 -6.89 -12.44 -3.88
C VAL A 135 -5.80 -13.44 -3.54
N ARG A 136 -6.09 -14.29 -2.55
CA ARG A 136 -5.28 -15.46 -2.19
C ARG A 136 -6.12 -16.71 -2.44
N TRP A 137 -5.60 -17.62 -3.25
CA TRP A 137 -6.34 -18.83 -3.65
C TRP A 137 -5.41 -20.02 -3.89
N ALA A 138 -5.98 -21.22 -3.90
CA ALA A 138 -5.28 -22.44 -4.30
C ALA A 138 -5.36 -22.62 -5.81
N ASP A 139 -4.29 -22.31 -6.54
CA ASP A 139 -4.23 -22.35 -8.00
C ASP A 139 -4.50 -23.78 -8.56
N SER A 140 -4.13 -24.80 -7.79
CA SER A 140 -4.44 -26.20 -8.11
C SER A 140 -5.92 -26.54 -8.13
N GLN A 141 -6.77 -25.76 -7.41
CA GLN A 141 -8.22 -25.96 -7.33
C GLN A 141 -9.00 -24.99 -8.21
N LEU A 142 -8.50 -23.78 -8.39
CA LEU A 142 -9.15 -22.70 -9.13
C LEU A 142 -8.12 -21.95 -9.98
N PRO A 143 -8.06 -22.18 -11.31
CA PRO A 143 -7.14 -21.44 -12.18
C PRO A 143 -7.50 -19.96 -12.24
N LEU A 144 -6.50 -19.09 -12.47
CA LEU A 144 -6.69 -17.64 -12.50
C LEU A 144 -7.71 -17.19 -13.56
N SER A 145 -7.72 -17.83 -14.71
CA SER A 145 -8.71 -17.56 -15.76
C SER A 145 -10.14 -17.76 -15.26
N GLN A 146 -10.37 -18.80 -14.46
CA GLN A 146 -11.68 -19.06 -13.89
C GLN A 146 -12.08 -17.99 -12.85
N LEU A 147 -11.13 -17.55 -12.03
CA LEU A 147 -11.35 -16.43 -11.10
C LEU A 147 -11.74 -15.14 -11.83
N LEU A 148 -11.06 -14.83 -12.95
CA LEU A 148 -11.38 -13.69 -13.80
C LEU A 148 -12.75 -13.86 -14.50
N LYS A 149 -13.09 -15.08 -14.92
CA LYS A 149 -14.41 -15.41 -15.49
C LYS A 149 -15.52 -15.23 -14.44
N GLU A 150 -15.28 -15.61 -13.18
CA GLU A 150 -16.23 -15.42 -12.08
C GLU A 150 -16.47 -13.93 -11.76
N LEU A 151 -15.43 -13.11 -11.79
CA LEU A 151 -15.58 -11.65 -11.66
C LEU A 151 -16.47 -11.08 -12.78
N ARG A 152 -16.28 -11.55 -14.01
CA ARG A 152 -17.10 -11.11 -15.15
C ARG A 152 -18.55 -11.59 -15.06
N LYS A 153 -18.82 -12.76 -14.49
CA LYS A 153 -20.20 -13.23 -14.25
C LYS A 153 -21.01 -12.29 -13.37
N ILE A 154 -20.36 -11.65 -12.39
CA ILE A 154 -21.01 -10.64 -11.53
C ILE A 154 -20.92 -9.22 -12.10
N GLY A 155 -20.42 -9.06 -13.34
CA GLY A 155 -20.43 -7.80 -14.07
C GLY A 155 -19.20 -6.90 -13.88
N TYR A 156 -18.08 -7.45 -13.39
CA TYR A 156 -16.83 -6.72 -13.20
C TYR A 156 -15.69 -7.31 -14.05
N ALA A 157 -14.84 -6.46 -14.60
CA ALA A 157 -13.66 -6.89 -15.32
C ALA A 157 -12.44 -6.77 -14.41
N GLY A 158 -11.74 -7.90 -14.18
CA GLY A 158 -10.47 -7.96 -13.48
C GLY A 158 -9.32 -8.04 -14.46
N HIS A 159 -8.27 -7.27 -14.24
CA HIS A 159 -7.02 -7.33 -15.00
C HIS A 159 -5.85 -7.44 -14.03
N PRO A 160 -4.84 -8.27 -14.31
CA PRO A 160 -3.63 -8.29 -13.52
C PRO A 160 -3.02 -6.88 -13.44
N TRP A 161 -2.63 -6.50 -12.23
CA TRP A 161 -1.98 -5.23 -12.03
C TRP A 161 -0.55 -5.27 -12.59
N GLN A 162 -0.27 -4.39 -13.56
CA GLN A 162 1.06 -4.15 -14.10
C GLN A 162 1.33 -2.64 -14.07
N ALA A 163 2.45 -2.25 -13.49
CA ALA A 163 2.79 -0.83 -13.28
C ALA A 163 2.87 -0.04 -14.60
N ASP A 164 3.38 -0.64 -15.65
CA ASP A 164 3.49 0.00 -16.98
C ASP A 164 2.13 0.25 -17.63
N ALA A 165 1.22 -0.71 -17.54
CA ALA A 165 -0.14 -0.57 -18.05
C ALA A 165 -0.94 0.48 -17.25
N ALA A 166 -0.67 0.58 -15.93
CA ALA A 166 -1.29 1.59 -15.07
C ALA A 166 -0.82 3.00 -15.42
N SER A 167 0.47 3.20 -15.67
CA SER A 167 1.02 4.50 -16.05
C SER A 167 0.48 4.99 -17.40
N ALA A 168 0.35 4.08 -18.37
CA ALA A 168 -0.23 4.39 -19.68
C ALA A 168 -1.71 4.80 -19.57
N ARG A 169 -2.50 4.08 -18.75
CA ARG A 169 -3.92 4.41 -18.49
C ARG A 169 -4.08 5.76 -17.81
N LEU A 170 -3.28 6.05 -16.78
CA LEU A 170 -3.28 7.36 -16.11
C LEU A 170 -2.95 8.49 -17.09
N ALA A 171 -1.99 8.29 -17.99
CA ALA A 171 -1.65 9.25 -19.03
C ALA A 171 -2.82 9.48 -20.00
N GLU A 172 -3.57 8.44 -20.36
CA GLU A 172 -4.74 8.52 -21.21
C GLU A 172 -5.89 9.25 -20.52
N GLU A 173 -6.17 8.91 -19.26
CA GLU A 173 -7.19 9.60 -18.45
C GLU A 173 -6.87 11.08 -18.27
N ASN A 174 -5.61 11.43 -18.05
CA ASN A 174 -5.17 12.81 -17.94
C ASN A 174 -5.34 13.57 -19.27
N ARG A 175 -4.99 12.94 -20.40
CA ARG A 175 -5.26 13.53 -21.74
C ARG A 175 -6.74 13.75 -21.98
N LYS A 176 -7.59 12.79 -21.60
CA LYS A 176 -9.04 12.89 -21.71
C LYS A 176 -9.58 14.03 -20.86
N ALA A 177 -9.15 14.15 -19.61
CA ALA A 177 -9.54 15.23 -18.70
C ALA A 177 -9.13 16.60 -19.25
N LEU A 178 -7.89 16.77 -19.73
CA LEU A 178 -7.41 18.00 -20.35
C LEU A 178 -8.22 18.36 -21.61
N ARG A 179 -8.55 17.36 -22.45
CA ARG A 179 -9.39 17.57 -23.63
C ARG A 179 -10.79 18.04 -23.23
N GLN A 180 -11.39 17.42 -22.19
CA GLN A 180 -12.70 17.85 -21.69
C GLN A 180 -12.68 19.26 -21.13
N ILE A 181 -11.64 19.65 -20.39
CA ILE A 181 -11.45 21.04 -19.89
C ILE A 181 -11.29 22.02 -21.06
N GLY A 182 -10.47 21.68 -22.05
CA GLY A 182 -10.25 22.52 -23.23
C GLY A 182 -11.53 22.75 -24.03
N VAL A 183 -12.30 21.69 -24.28
CA VAL A 183 -13.60 21.77 -24.97
C VAL A 183 -14.60 22.58 -24.16
N ALA A 184 -14.71 22.33 -22.85
CA ALA A 184 -15.63 23.07 -21.98
C ALA A 184 -15.27 24.56 -21.93
N GLY A 185 -13.98 24.92 -21.82
CA GLY A 185 -13.51 26.30 -21.79
C GLY A 185 -13.77 27.05 -23.10
N LEU A 186 -13.47 26.40 -24.22
CA LEU A 186 -13.68 27.00 -25.56
C LEU A 186 -15.17 27.24 -25.83
N LEU A 187 -16.03 26.26 -25.56
CA LEU A 187 -17.45 26.38 -25.79
C LEU A 187 -18.10 27.36 -24.79
N TRP A 188 -17.69 27.31 -23.52
CA TRP A 188 -18.18 28.27 -22.51
C TRP A 188 -17.83 29.71 -22.87
N MET A 189 -16.65 29.98 -23.40
CA MET A 189 -16.27 31.33 -23.84
C MET A 189 -17.22 31.86 -24.94
N GLN A 190 -17.64 30.98 -25.87
CA GLN A 190 -18.62 31.35 -26.92
C GLN A 190 -20.02 31.59 -26.34
N VAL A 191 -20.45 30.71 -25.40
CA VAL A 191 -21.72 30.87 -24.69
C VAL A 191 -21.74 32.18 -23.91
N MET A 192 -20.62 32.51 -23.23
CA MET A 192 -20.48 33.76 -22.48
C MET A 192 -20.61 35.01 -23.37
N MET A 193 -19.97 34.99 -24.54
CA MET A 193 -20.11 36.07 -25.51
C MET A 193 -21.56 36.24 -25.95
N ALA A 194 -22.27 35.13 -26.20
CA ALA A 194 -23.68 35.18 -26.57
C ALA A 194 -24.57 35.67 -25.40
N ALA A 195 -24.28 35.23 -24.18
CA ALA A 195 -25.04 35.61 -22.99
C ALA A 195 -24.87 37.09 -22.61
N MET A 196 -23.66 37.64 -22.74
CA MET A 196 -23.40 39.07 -22.45
C MET A 196 -24.30 39.98 -23.25
N ALA A 197 -24.61 39.63 -24.50
CA ALA A 197 -25.50 40.40 -25.33
C ALA A 197 -26.98 40.39 -24.84
N THR A 198 -27.36 39.39 -24.07
CA THR A 198 -28.72 39.22 -23.52
C THR A 198 -28.88 39.76 -22.09
N TRP A 199 -27.81 40.24 -21.45
CA TRP A 199 -27.87 40.74 -20.07
C TRP A 199 -28.47 42.16 -20.03
N PRO A 200 -29.44 42.42 -19.15
CA PRO A 200 -30.09 43.73 -19.02
C PRO A 200 -29.11 44.88 -18.72
N GLU A 201 -28.01 44.57 -18.05
CA GLU A 201 -26.98 45.51 -17.60
C GLU A 201 -26.25 46.18 -18.75
N PHE A 202 -26.15 45.52 -19.93
CA PHE A 202 -25.48 46.07 -21.11
C PHE A 202 -26.42 46.92 -21.98
N ASN A 203 -27.71 46.95 -21.67
CA ASN A 203 -28.74 47.79 -22.33
C ASN A 203 -28.69 47.76 -23.88
N ILE A 204 -28.45 46.56 -24.43
CA ILE A 204 -28.41 46.33 -25.88
C ILE A 204 -29.84 46.02 -26.32
N ASP A 205 -30.45 46.90 -27.10
CA ASP A 205 -31.73 46.65 -27.73
C ASP A 205 -31.62 45.54 -28.78
N LEU A 206 -31.90 44.31 -28.37
CA LEU A 206 -31.90 43.15 -29.25
C LEU A 206 -33.25 43.03 -29.98
N SER A 207 -33.17 42.81 -31.28
CA SER A 207 -34.40 42.41 -32.01
C SER A 207 -34.86 41.04 -31.50
N PRO A 208 -36.16 40.76 -31.44
CA PRO A 208 -36.70 39.47 -30.99
C PRO A 208 -36.14 38.26 -31.75
N GLU A 209 -35.76 38.43 -33.00
CA GLU A 209 -35.15 37.40 -33.83
C GLU A 209 -33.71 37.11 -33.38
N LEU A 210 -32.94 38.17 -33.09
CA LEU A 210 -31.56 38.00 -32.62
C LEU A 210 -31.51 37.39 -31.23
N ASP A 211 -32.39 37.76 -30.29
CA ASP A 211 -32.51 37.13 -28.98
C ASP A 211 -32.80 35.63 -29.12
N LYS A 212 -33.75 35.28 -30.03
CA LYS A 212 -34.05 33.86 -30.30
C LYS A 212 -32.83 33.09 -30.86
N ILE A 213 -32.09 33.67 -31.78
CA ILE A 213 -30.88 33.07 -32.36
C ILE A 213 -29.82 32.85 -31.27
N LEU A 214 -29.58 33.83 -30.41
CA LEU A 214 -28.61 33.75 -29.33
C LEU A 214 -28.99 32.68 -28.30
N ARG A 215 -30.25 32.54 -27.94
CA ARG A 215 -30.77 31.49 -27.05
C ARG A 215 -30.54 30.10 -27.61
N TRP A 216 -30.90 29.86 -28.86
CA TRP A 216 -30.66 28.55 -29.51
C TRP A 216 -29.19 28.25 -29.73
N THR A 217 -28.38 29.24 -30.05
CA THR A 217 -26.91 29.09 -30.18
C THR A 217 -26.30 28.70 -28.85
N SER A 218 -26.69 29.38 -27.76
CA SER A 218 -26.20 29.07 -26.42
C SER A 218 -26.60 27.63 -25.98
N LEU A 219 -27.82 27.21 -26.28
CA LEU A 219 -28.28 25.84 -26.04
C LEU A 219 -27.42 24.83 -26.81
N PHE A 220 -27.20 25.06 -28.10
CA PHE A 220 -26.43 24.15 -28.95
C PHE A 220 -25.00 24.04 -28.49
N LEU A 221 -24.35 25.13 -28.09
CA LEU A 221 -22.98 25.16 -27.59
C LEU A 221 -22.84 24.53 -26.19
N THR A 222 -23.85 24.65 -25.33
CA THR A 222 -23.83 24.09 -23.97
C THR A 222 -24.10 22.58 -23.98
N THR A 223 -24.82 22.06 -24.96
CA THR A 223 -25.15 20.62 -25.05
C THR A 223 -23.92 19.73 -25.03
N PRO A 224 -22.84 19.95 -25.81
CA PRO A 224 -21.60 19.17 -25.69
C PRO A 224 -20.92 19.32 -24.32
N ILE A 225 -21.00 20.49 -23.66
CA ILE A 225 -20.45 20.68 -22.33
C ILE A 225 -21.15 19.73 -21.36
N VAL A 226 -22.47 19.66 -21.38
CA VAL A 226 -23.26 18.83 -20.48
C VAL A 226 -23.03 17.34 -20.73
N PHE A 227 -23.19 16.87 -21.98
CA PHE A 227 -23.18 15.43 -22.27
C PHE A 227 -21.80 14.83 -22.48
N TYR A 228 -20.85 15.56 -23.10
CA TYR A 228 -19.50 15.08 -23.33
C TYR A 228 -18.58 15.42 -22.15
N CYS A 229 -18.50 16.67 -21.71
CA CYS A 229 -17.56 17.07 -20.68
C CYS A 229 -18.04 16.62 -19.28
N CYS A 230 -19.34 16.80 -18.97
CA CYS A 230 -19.92 16.46 -17.68
C CYS A 230 -20.54 15.05 -17.62
N GLY A 231 -20.53 14.28 -18.70
CA GLY A 231 -21.14 12.96 -18.78
C GLY A 231 -20.65 11.96 -17.72
N GLN A 232 -19.44 12.14 -17.21
CA GLN A 232 -18.91 11.33 -16.10
C GLN A 232 -19.70 11.55 -14.79
N PHE A 233 -20.14 12.77 -14.49
CA PHE A 233 -20.92 13.10 -13.30
C PHE A 233 -22.31 12.48 -13.37
N PHE A 234 -22.99 12.58 -14.51
CA PHE A 234 -24.32 12.00 -14.70
C PHE A 234 -24.29 10.47 -14.60
N ARG A 235 -23.26 9.83 -15.17
CA ARG A 235 -23.09 8.38 -15.05
C ARG A 235 -22.78 7.97 -13.60
N GLY A 236 -21.94 8.75 -12.90
CA GLY A 236 -21.67 8.58 -11.49
C GLY A 236 -22.94 8.73 -10.66
N ALA A 237 -23.67 9.84 -10.82
CA ALA A 237 -24.90 10.13 -10.10
C ALA A 237 -25.98 9.06 -10.31
N LEU A 238 -26.19 8.63 -11.57
CA LEU A 238 -27.17 7.61 -11.89
C LEU A 238 -26.83 6.27 -11.22
N ARG A 239 -25.55 5.91 -11.23
CA ARG A 239 -25.03 4.72 -10.54
C ARG A 239 -25.26 4.82 -9.05
N ASP A 240 -24.87 5.96 -8.42
CA ASP A 240 -24.92 6.18 -6.99
C ASP A 240 -26.36 6.24 -6.46
N LEU A 241 -27.26 6.86 -7.20
CA LEU A 241 -28.70 6.85 -6.91
C LEU A 241 -29.28 5.42 -6.95
N ARG A 242 -28.86 4.60 -7.92
CA ARG A 242 -29.29 3.22 -8.04
C ARG A 242 -28.78 2.34 -6.89
N THR A 243 -27.57 2.62 -6.41
CA THR A 243 -26.98 1.90 -5.26
C THR A 243 -27.41 2.48 -3.91
N ARG A 244 -28.23 3.54 -3.88
CA ARG A 244 -28.65 4.27 -2.67
C ARG A 244 -27.48 4.83 -1.87
N HIS A 245 -26.34 5.09 -2.53
CA HIS A 245 -25.23 5.83 -1.98
C HIS A 245 -25.22 7.21 -2.57
N LEU A 246 -25.29 8.21 -1.71
CA LEU A 246 -25.22 9.59 -2.14
C LEU A 246 -23.78 10.04 -2.17
N THR A 247 -23.31 10.41 -3.36
CA THR A 247 -22.00 11.03 -3.57
C THR A 247 -22.17 12.45 -4.12
N MET A 248 -21.06 13.17 -4.19
CA MET A 248 -21.05 14.51 -4.78
C MET A 248 -21.53 14.53 -6.23
N ASP A 249 -21.42 13.41 -6.96
CA ASP A 249 -21.85 13.32 -8.34
C ASP A 249 -23.36 13.51 -8.48
N VAL A 250 -24.13 13.16 -7.44
CA VAL A 250 -25.58 13.36 -7.39
C VAL A 250 -25.92 14.84 -7.29
N SER A 251 -25.33 15.59 -6.33
CA SER A 251 -25.60 17.02 -6.16
C SER A 251 -25.13 17.84 -7.36
N VAL A 252 -23.97 17.52 -7.91
CA VAL A 252 -23.40 18.16 -9.11
C VAL A 252 -24.29 17.90 -10.33
N SER A 253 -24.71 16.65 -10.55
CA SER A 253 -25.57 16.30 -11.68
C SER A 253 -26.94 16.94 -11.58
N LEU A 254 -27.49 17.04 -10.36
CA LEU A 254 -28.74 17.72 -10.10
C LEU A 254 -28.63 19.23 -10.43
N ALA A 255 -27.50 19.84 -10.01
CA ALA A 255 -27.22 21.25 -10.28
C ALA A 255 -27.05 21.53 -11.79
N ILE A 256 -26.18 20.80 -12.49
CA ILE A 256 -25.92 20.98 -13.93
C ILE A 256 -27.17 20.63 -14.74
N GLY A 257 -27.81 19.49 -14.43
CA GLY A 257 -28.98 19.01 -15.13
C GLY A 257 -30.18 19.92 -14.94
N GLY A 258 -30.39 20.43 -13.72
CA GLY A 258 -31.44 21.38 -13.39
C GLY A 258 -31.26 22.72 -14.12
N ALA A 259 -30.04 23.28 -14.09
CA ALA A 259 -29.74 24.53 -14.81
C ALA A 259 -29.86 24.39 -16.33
N TYR A 260 -29.41 23.26 -16.87
CA TYR A 260 -29.57 22.98 -18.30
C TYR A 260 -31.04 22.81 -18.70
N ALA A 261 -31.84 22.09 -17.91
CA ALA A 261 -33.28 21.94 -18.15
C ALA A 261 -34.03 23.27 -18.06
N ALA A 262 -33.71 24.12 -17.08
CA ALA A 262 -34.28 25.47 -16.97
C ALA A 262 -33.90 26.35 -18.18
N GLY A 263 -32.64 26.24 -18.66
CA GLY A 263 -32.21 26.93 -19.88
C GLY A 263 -32.95 26.46 -21.14
N ILE A 264 -33.22 25.16 -21.28
CA ILE A 264 -34.05 24.62 -22.38
C ILE A 264 -35.44 25.19 -22.28
N TRP A 265 -36.07 25.16 -21.11
CA TRP A 265 -37.40 25.72 -20.89
C TRP A 265 -37.47 27.19 -21.30
N SER A 266 -36.51 28.01 -20.84
CA SER A 266 -36.43 29.43 -21.19
C SER A 266 -36.20 29.63 -22.68
N THR A 267 -35.43 28.80 -23.36
CA THR A 267 -35.19 28.89 -24.80
C THR A 267 -36.44 28.55 -25.61
N VAL A 268 -37.20 27.54 -25.20
CA VAL A 268 -38.39 27.07 -25.92
C VAL A 268 -39.57 28.02 -25.71
N THR A 269 -39.77 28.50 -24.47
CA THR A 269 -40.88 29.38 -24.14
C THR A 269 -40.63 30.87 -24.48
N GLY A 270 -39.36 31.25 -24.62
CA GLY A 270 -38.96 32.65 -24.80
C GLY A 270 -39.08 33.47 -23.50
N ILE A 271 -39.40 32.84 -22.36
CA ILE A 271 -39.65 33.49 -21.08
C ILE A 271 -38.58 33.08 -20.07
N GLY A 272 -38.04 34.07 -19.35
CA GLY A 272 -37.08 33.83 -18.27
C GLY A 272 -35.60 33.97 -18.71
N GLU A 273 -34.71 33.79 -17.74
CA GLU A 273 -33.28 33.95 -17.92
C GLU A 273 -32.61 32.69 -18.53
N LEU A 274 -31.51 32.92 -19.22
CA LEU A 274 -30.65 31.84 -19.72
C LEU A 274 -29.63 31.45 -18.69
N TYR A 275 -29.49 30.14 -18.43
CA TYR A 275 -28.57 29.59 -17.43
C TYR A 275 -27.35 28.90 -18.05
N PHE A 276 -27.16 29.01 -19.36
CA PHE A 276 -26.13 28.26 -20.09
C PHE A 276 -24.71 28.74 -19.81
N ASP A 277 -24.53 30.03 -19.55
CA ASP A 277 -23.28 30.63 -19.12
C ASP A 277 -22.82 30.07 -17.76
N ALA A 278 -23.75 29.98 -16.80
CA ALA A 278 -23.52 29.41 -15.50
C ALA A 278 -23.20 27.90 -15.55
N VAL A 279 -23.94 27.14 -16.38
CA VAL A 279 -23.68 25.71 -16.61
C VAL A 279 -22.28 25.50 -17.17
N GLY A 280 -21.89 26.28 -18.20
CA GLY A 280 -20.56 26.15 -18.81
C GLY A 280 -19.43 26.50 -17.86
N MET A 281 -19.59 27.63 -17.14
CA MET A 281 -18.65 28.08 -16.13
C MET A 281 -18.47 27.04 -15.00
N PHE A 282 -19.59 26.57 -14.44
CA PHE A 282 -19.59 25.59 -13.38
C PHE A 282 -18.94 24.28 -13.81
N ALA A 283 -19.28 23.79 -15.02
CA ALA A 283 -18.66 22.63 -15.62
C ALA A 283 -17.13 22.78 -15.73
N LEU A 284 -16.67 23.94 -16.23
CA LEU A 284 -15.24 24.23 -16.39
C LEU A 284 -14.49 24.21 -15.05
N PHE A 285 -15.01 24.95 -14.04
CA PHE A 285 -14.38 25.01 -12.72
C PHE A 285 -14.35 23.65 -12.03
N LEU A 286 -15.43 22.88 -12.15
CA LEU A 286 -15.52 21.56 -11.56
C LEU A 286 -14.55 20.58 -12.21
N LEU A 287 -14.44 20.58 -13.54
CA LEU A 287 -13.50 19.74 -14.28
C LEU A 287 -12.05 20.11 -13.96
N ALA A 288 -11.76 21.43 -13.93
CA ALA A 288 -10.43 21.92 -13.57
C ALA A 288 -10.07 21.58 -12.13
N GLY A 289 -10.99 21.78 -11.17
CA GLY A 289 -10.80 21.42 -9.77
C GLY A 289 -10.51 19.92 -9.60
N ARG A 290 -11.29 19.05 -10.22
CA ARG A 290 -11.06 17.59 -10.21
C ARG A 290 -9.75 17.19 -10.86
N TYR A 291 -9.36 17.83 -11.95
CA TYR A 291 -8.07 17.57 -12.58
C TYR A 291 -6.90 17.94 -11.65
N LEU A 292 -6.95 19.13 -11.04
CA LEU A 292 -5.91 19.58 -10.09
C LEU A 292 -5.82 18.65 -8.86
N GLU A 293 -6.96 18.25 -8.32
CA GLU A 293 -7.07 17.29 -7.23
C GLU A 293 -6.43 15.94 -7.59
N ARG A 294 -6.79 15.38 -8.76
CA ARG A 294 -6.21 14.13 -9.27
C ARG A 294 -4.71 14.25 -9.44
N ARG A 295 -4.24 15.33 -10.04
CA ARG A 295 -2.82 15.58 -10.28
C ARG A 295 -2.02 15.71 -8.98
N ALA A 296 -2.63 16.31 -7.95
CA ALA A 296 -2.01 16.41 -6.63
C ALA A 296 -1.89 15.03 -5.96
N ARG A 297 -2.92 14.19 -6.06
CA ARG A 297 -2.86 12.78 -5.60
C ARG A 297 -1.80 11.98 -6.34
N GLU A 298 -1.75 12.08 -7.67
CA GLU A 298 -0.76 11.38 -8.49
C GLU A 298 0.67 11.72 -8.08
N ARG A 299 0.96 13.01 -7.84
CA ARG A 299 2.29 13.44 -7.35
C ARG A 299 2.63 12.84 -5.99
N THR A 300 1.65 12.70 -5.13
CA THR A 300 1.85 12.09 -3.81
C THR A 300 2.10 10.58 -3.91
N ALA A 301 1.40 9.90 -4.83
CA ALA A 301 1.55 8.46 -5.08
C ALA A 301 2.81 8.14 -5.92
N ALA A 302 3.26 9.05 -6.78
CA ALA A 302 4.40 8.83 -7.68
C ALA A 302 5.73 8.57 -6.95
N ALA A 303 5.90 9.10 -5.74
CA ALA A 303 7.09 8.84 -4.92
C ALA A 303 7.25 7.34 -4.58
N THR A 304 6.14 6.60 -4.52
CA THR A 304 6.13 5.15 -4.26
C THR A 304 6.27 4.33 -5.56
N ALA A 305 5.75 4.86 -6.68
CA ALA A 305 5.81 4.19 -7.98
C ALA A 305 7.22 4.18 -8.61
N GLN A 306 8.12 5.07 -8.16
CA GLN A 306 9.50 5.12 -8.66
C GLN A 306 10.30 3.83 -8.38
N LEU A 307 9.98 3.09 -7.32
CA LEU A 307 10.67 1.84 -6.99
C LEU A 307 10.46 0.73 -8.02
N VAL A 308 9.31 0.70 -8.68
CA VAL A 308 8.99 -0.33 -9.68
C VAL A 308 9.83 -0.17 -10.94
N ASN A 309 10.26 1.05 -11.25
CA ASN A 309 11.01 1.38 -12.47
C ASN A 309 12.54 1.43 -12.26
N LEU A 310 13.06 0.87 -11.16
CA LEU A 310 14.50 0.87 -10.85
C LEU A 310 15.30 -0.17 -11.63
N LEU A 311 14.66 -1.15 -12.26
CA LEU A 311 15.38 -2.17 -12.99
C LEU A 311 15.73 -1.69 -14.40
N PRO A 312 16.95 -1.96 -14.88
CA PRO A 312 17.37 -1.60 -16.22
C PRO A 312 16.65 -2.47 -17.27
N ALA A 313 16.29 -1.90 -18.42
CA ALA A 313 15.67 -2.65 -19.50
C ALA A 313 16.58 -3.72 -20.13
N SER A 314 17.91 -3.55 -20.04
CA SER A 314 18.93 -4.45 -20.57
C SER A 314 20.12 -4.53 -19.64
N CYS A 315 20.87 -5.63 -19.69
CA CYS A 315 22.08 -5.86 -18.93
C CYS A 315 23.20 -6.46 -19.82
N LEU A 316 24.42 -6.47 -19.30
CA LEU A 316 25.61 -7.05 -19.96
C LEU A 316 25.86 -8.44 -19.37
N ARG A 317 25.43 -9.49 -20.07
CA ARG A 317 25.73 -10.87 -19.67
C ARG A 317 27.12 -11.25 -20.18
N LEU A 318 27.90 -11.92 -19.33
CA LEU A 318 29.19 -12.50 -19.70
C LEU A 318 28.96 -13.95 -20.19
N ASP A 319 29.55 -14.30 -21.31
CA ASP A 319 29.62 -15.68 -21.78
C ASP A 319 30.74 -16.46 -21.08
N GLN A 320 30.85 -17.77 -21.38
CA GLN A 320 31.89 -18.63 -20.82
C GLN A 320 33.31 -18.22 -21.21
N ALA A 321 33.47 -17.45 -22.30
CA ALA A 321 34.73 -16.89 -22.78
C ALA A 321 35.05 -15.50 -22.17
N GLY A 322 34.17 -14.97 -21.29
CA GLY A 322 34.33 -13.66 -20.65
C GLY A 322 33.94 -12.47 -21.55
N GLN A 323 33.32 -12.72 -22.71
CA GLN A 323 32.84 -11.66 -23.58
C GLN A 323 31.49 -11.14 -23.12
N SER A 324 31.32 -9.82 -23.09
CA SER A 324 30.08 -9.17 -22.67
C SER A 324 29.11 -9.07 -23.85
N GLN A 325 27.89 -9.55 -23.66
CA GLN A 325 26.78 -9.42 -24.62
C GLN A 325 25.64 -8.63 -23.95
N ARG A 326 25.14 -7.60 -24.63
CA ARG A 326 23.93 -6.88 -24.16
C ARG A 326 22.69 -7.70 -24.46
N ILE A 327 21.94 -8.06 -23.43
CA ILE A 327 20.68 -8.79 -23.50
C ILE A 327 19.55 -8.01 -22.82
N LEU A 328 18.30 -8.34 -23.11
CA LEU A 328 17.16 -7.83 -22.38
C LEU A 328 17.09 -8.49 -21.00
N LEU A 329 16.66 -7.73 -19.98
CA LEU A 329 16.55 -8.26 -18.62
C LEU A 329 15.71 -9.54 -18.53
N ARG A 330 14.65 -9.66 -19.34
CA ARG A 330 13.79 -10.85 -19.41
C ARG A 330 14.49 -12.12 -19.96
N GLU A 331 15.65 -11.99 -20.59
CA GLU A 331 16.43 -13.11 -21.13
C GLU A 331 17.47 -13.64 -20.15
N LEU A 332 17.65 -12.92 -19.04
CA LEU A 332 18.59 -13.27 -17.97
C LEU A 332 18.06 -14.50 -17.20
N ARG A 333 18.98 -15.37 -16.77
CA ARG A 333 18.66 -16.61 -16.04
C ARG A 333 19.46 -16.67 -14.73
N VAL A 334 18.95 -17.40 -13.77
CA VAL A 334 19.68 -17.73 -12.55
C VAL A 334 20.94 -18.53 -12.91
N GLY A 335 22.09 -18.14 -12.33
CA GLY A 335 23.42 -18.67 -12.64
C GLY A 335 24.16 -17.90 -13.75
N ASP A 336 23.51 -17.00 -14.49
CA ASP A 336 24.19 -16.13 -15.45
C ASP A 336 25.14 -15.14 -14.71
N ARG A 337 26.24 -14.76 -15.36
CA ARG A 337 27.13 -13.73 -14.87
C ARG A 337 26.87 -12.43 -15.61
N VAL A 338 26.73 -11.35 -14.84
CA VAL A 338 26.41 -10.01 -15.37
C VAL A 338 27.50 -9.02 -14.98
N LEU A 339 27.98 -8.30 -15.96
CA LEU A 339 28.91 -7.19 -15.74
C LEU A 339 28.13 -5.91 -15.49
N VAL A 340 28.34 -5.30 -14.32
CA VAL A 340 27.71 -4.04 -13.93
C VAL A 340 28.78 -2.97 -13.85
N PRO A 341 28.79 -2.01 -14.81
CA PRO A 341 29.78 -0.93 -14.82
C PRO A 341 29.49 0.08 -13.69
N PRO A 342 30.47 0.94 -13.34
CA PRO A 342 30.23 2.09 -12.48
C PRO A 342 29.09 2.97 -13.01
N GLY A 343 28.19 3.44 -12.12
CA GLY A 343 26.96 4.14 -12.49
C GLY A 343 25.87 3.25 -13.07
N GLY A 344 26.10 1.94 -13.15
CA GLY A 344 25.10 0.95 -13.60
C GLY A 344 24.21 0.45 -12.45
N LEU A 345 22.93 0.22 -12.76
CA LEU A 345 22.01 -0.44 -11.82
C LEU A 345 22.20 -1.95 -11.86
N LEU A 346 22.11 -2.59 -10.69
CA LEU A 346 22.14 -4.04 -10.59
C LEU A 346 20.83 -4.63 -11.13
N PRO A 347 20.90 -5.52 -12.13
CA PRO A 347 19.71 -6.03 -12.81
C PRO A 347 18.98 -7.13 -12.05
N ALA A 348 19.64 -7.77 -11.09
CA ALA A 348 19.16 -8.95 -10.37
C ALA A 348 19.76 -9.01 -8.97
N ASP A 349 19.16 -9.78 -8.08
CA ASP A 349 19.82 -10.18 -6.83
C ASP A 349 20.88 -11.22 -7.15
N GLY A 350 22.05 -11.09 -6.52
CA GLY A 350 23.14 -12.00 -6.82
C GLY A 350 24.29 -11.89 -5.83
N ARG A 351 25.37 -12.60 -6.16
CA ARG A 351 26.62 -12.60 -5.40
C ARG A 351 27.76 -12.08 -6.26
N ILE A 352 28.61 -11.23 -5.72
CA ILE A 352 29.76 -10.72 -6.45
C ILE A 352 30.70 -11.91 -6.71
N HIS A 353 30.92 -12.21 -7.99
CA HIS A 353 31.85 -13.24 -8.44
C HIS A 353 33.27 -12.71 -8.56
N SER A 354 33.43 -11.43 -9.00
CA SER A 354 34.70 -10.75 -9.07
C SER A 354 34.51 -9.24 -9.07
N GLY A 355 35.52 -8.53 -8.54
CA GLY A 355 35.49 -7.08 -8.41
C GLY A 355 35.26 -6.62 -6.97
N GLN A 356 35.59 -5.35 -6.73
CA GLN A 356 35.34 -4.66 -5.47
C GLN A 356 34.86 -3.26 -5.80
N SER A 357 33.75 -2.82 -5.17
CA SER A 357 33.14 -1.51 -5.40
C SER A 357 32.30 -1.08 -4.20
N SER A 358 31.83 0.15 -4.22
CA SER A 358 30.77 0.63 -3.32
C SER A 358 29.42 0.56 -4.01
N VAL A 359 28.41 0.10 -3.30
CA VAL A 359 27.04 -0.02 -3.81
C VAL A 359 26.12 0.92 -3.03
N ASP A 360 25.43 1.80 -3.76
CA ASP A 360 24.42 2.70 -3.20
C ASP A 360 23.06 1.99 -3.13
N GLU A 361 22.62 1.71 -1.91
CA GLU A 361 21.34 1.08 -1.58
C GLU A 361 20.28 2.10 -1.11
N SER A 362 20.54 3.40 -1.26
CA SER A 362 19.72 4.49 -0.69
C SER A 362 18.25 4.45 -1.13
N LEU A 363 17.98 4.00 -2.35
CA LEU A 363 16.62 3.88 -2.87
C LEU A 363 15.81 2.78 -2.21
N LEU A 364 16.47 1.75 -1.66
CA LEU A 364 15.84 0.62 -0.97
C LEU A 364 15.82 0.83 0.55
N THR A 365 16.94 1.24 1.11
CA THR A 365 17.14 1.32 2.58
C THR A 365 16.97 2.72 3.14
N GLY A 366 17.04 3.75 2.30
CA GLY A 366 17.09 5.16 2.72
C GLY A 366 18.46 5.62 3.24
N GLU A 367 19.50 4.77 3.18
CA GLU A 367 20.86 5.10 3.62
C GLU A 367 21.67 5.71 2.48
N TYR A 368 22.13 6.94 2.66
CA TYR A 368 22.82 7.71 1.60
C TYR A 368 24.29 7.35 1.42
N LEU A 369 24.91 6.61 2.35
CA LEU A 369 26.31 6.24 2.23
C LEU A 369 26.43 4.92 1.48
N PRO A 370 27.15 4.89 0.34
CA PRO A 370 27.44 3.66 -0.37
C PRO A 370 28.17 2.65 0.52
N LEU A 371 27.76 1.40 0.43
CA LEU A 371 28.34 0.31 1.21
C LEU A 371 29.45 -0.39 0.41
N PRO A 372 30.65 -0.57 0.99
CA PRO A 372 31.68 -1.34 0.31
C PRO A 372 31.26 -2.80 0.15
N ARG A 373 31.47 -3.34 -1.05
CA ARG A 373 31.16 -4.71 -1.44
C ARG A 373 32.35 -5.34 -2.14
N ALA A 374 32.67 -6.57 -1.75
CA ALA A 374 33.77 -7.33 -2.29
C ALA A 374 33.30 -8.69 -2.85
N GLU A 375 34.24 -9.45 -3.41
CA GLU A 375 33.97 -10.80 -3.89
C GLU A 375 33.33 -11.68 -2.80
N GLY A 376 32.27 -12.37 -3.14
CA GLY A 376 31.49 -13.17 -2.22
C GLY A 376 30.36 -12.45 -1.51
N ASP A 377 30.26 -11.12 -1.55
CA ASP A 377 29.15 -10.38 -0.95
C ASP A 377 27.88 -10.44 -1.80
N SER A 378 26.73 -10.39 -1.11
CA SER A 378 25.43 -10.31 -1.77
C SER A 378 25.10 -8.88 -2.19
N VAL A 379 24.46 -8.75 -3.34
CA VAL A 379 23.97 -7.48 -3.89
C VAL A 379 22.50 -7.60 -4.30
N THR A 380 21.79 -6.47 -4.26
CA THR A 380 20.34 -6.42 -4.48
C THR A 380 19.99 -5.72 -5.78
N ALA A 381 19.01 -6.25 -6.50
CA ALA A 381 18.47 -5.64 -7.72
C ALA A 381 17.99 -4.20 -7.49
N GLY A 382 18.24 -3.32 -8.46
CA GLY A 382 17.83 -1.91 -8.38
C GLY A 382 18.76 -1.00 -7.58
N THR A 383 19.83 -1.53 -6.97
CA THR A 383 20.89 -0.74 -6.33
C THR A 383 21.92 -0.26 -7.35
N LEU A 384 22.63 0.81 -7.04
CA LEU A 384 23.56 1.46 -7.96
C LEU A 384 25.00 1.09 -7.64
N ASN A 385 25.72 0.55 -8.61
CA ASN A 385 27.17 0.34 -8.51
C ASN A 385 27.91 1.69 -8.71
N VAL A 386 28.78 2.08 -7.76
CA VAL A 386 29.34 3.45 -7.73
C VAL A 386 30.73 3.54 -8.34
N GLU A 387 31.70 2.74 -7.88
CA GLU A 387 33.12 3.01 -8.11
C GLU A 387 33.78 2.18 -9.21
N SER A 388 33.65 0.86 -9.13
CA SER A 388 34.37 -0.08 -9.99
C SER A 388 33.45 -1.10 -10.65
N PRO A 389 33.79 -1.69 -11.80
CA PRO A 389 32.93 -2.70 -12.41
C PRO A 389 32.86 -3.94 -11.52
N LEU A 390 31.65 -4.48 -11.39
CA LEU A 390 31.36 -5.71 -10.65
C LEU A 390 30.88 -6.78 -11.62
N THR A 391 31.36 -8.01 -11.42
CA THR A 391 30.77 -9.18 -12.04
C THR A 391 29.89 -9.89 -11.01
N VAL A 392 28.62 -10.00 -11.26
CA VAL A 392 27.62 -10.56 -10.35
C VAL A 392 27.08 -11.85 -10.92
N GLU A 393 27.08 -12.92 -10.14
CA GLU A 393 26.36 -14.15 -10.43
C GLU A 393 24.93 -14.04 -9.94
N VAL A 394 24.00 -14.23 -10.86
CA VAL A 394 22.54 -14.05 -10.61
C VAL A 394 22.01 -15.18 -9.74
N GLN A 395 21.36 -14.82 -8.62
CA GLN A 395 20.72 -15.77 -7.70
C GLN A 395 19.19 -15.70 -7.77
N ALA A 396 18.61 -14.50 -7.94
CA ALA A 396 17.17 -14.32 -8.05
C ALA A 396 16.79 -13.26 -9.09
N LEU A 397 15.67 -13.48 -9.77
CA LEU A 397 15.17 -12.64 -10.87
C LEU A 397 13.68 -12.33 -10.71
N GLY A 398 13.25 -11.23 -11.31
CA GLY A 398 11.84 -10.87 -11.44
C GLY A 398 11.11 -10.81 -10.09
N ALA A 399 10.09 -11.63 -9.90
CA ALA A 399 9.27 -11.66 -8.69
C ALA A 399 10.02 -12.11 -7.43
N ASP A 400 11.09 -12.87 -7.57
CA ASP A 400 11.84 -13.45 -6.44
C ASP A 400 12.91 -12.51 -5.91
N THR A 401 13.10 -11.33 -6.51
CA THR A 401 14.06 -10.33 -6.03
C THR A 401 13.58 -9.65 -4.75
N ARG A 402 14.53 -9.19 -3.91
CA ARG A 402 14.24 -8.38 -2.71
C ARG A 402 13.49 -7.09 -3.06
N LEU A 403 13.85 -6.45 -4.18
CA LEU A 403 13.12 -5.28 -4.68
C LEU A 403 11.65 -5.59 -4.91
N SER A 404 11.35 -6.70 -5.59
CA SER A 404 9.97 -7.13 -5.84
C SER A 404 9.22 -7.43 -4.55
N ALA A 405 9.86 -8.04 -3.55
CA ALA A 405 9.28 -8.26 -2.24
C ALA A 405 8.91 -6.93 -1.54
N ILE A 406 9.79 -5.93 -1.59
CA ILE A 406 9.54 -4.59 -1.03
C ILE A 406 8.36 -3.92 -1.75
N VAL A 407 8.32 -3.97 -3.08
CA VAL A 407 7.21 -3.40 -3.88
C VAL A 407 5.87 -4.05 -3.49
N ARG A 408 5.83 -5.36 -3.33
CA ARG A 408 4.63 -6.08 -2.89
C ARG A 408 4.13 -5.66 -1.52
N LEU A 409 5.04 -5.52 -0.55
CA LEU A 409 4.69 -5.05 0.80
C LEU A 409 4.11 -3.63 0.75
N LEU A 410 4.65 -2.75 -0.09
CA LEU A 410 4.11 -1.41 -0.33
C LEU A 410 2.71 -1.44 -0.97
N GLU A 411 2.51 -2.31 -1.94
CA GLU A 411 1.21 -2.48 -2.60
C GLU A 411 0.15 -2.99 -1.62
N ARG A 412 0.52 -3.92 -0.75
CA ARG A 412 -0.34 -4.43 0.32
C ARG A 412 -0.73 -3.32 1.30
N ALA A 413 0.23 -2.51 1.76
CA ALA A 413 -0.04 -1.37 2.64
C ALA A 413 -1.01 -0.35 2.04
N GLN A 414 -0.93 -0.15 0.71
CA GLN A 414 -1.84 0.74 0.00
C GLN A 414 -3.22 0.13 -0.27
N ALA A 415 -3.36 -1.19 -0.16
CA ALA A 415 -4.64 -1.88 -0.33
C ALA A 415 -5.54 -1.75 0.91
N ASP A 416 -4.96 -1.67 2.10
CA ASP A 416 -5.71 -1.55 3.34
C ASP A 416 -6.35 -0.16 3.50
N LYS A 417 -7.64 -0.13 3.89
CA LYS A 417 -8.36 1.10 4.15
C LYS A 417 -8.34 1.39 5.66
N PRO A 418 -7.73 2.51 6.10
CA PRO A 418 -7.70 2.89 7.50
C PRO A 418 -9.09 3.18 8.06
N LEU A 419 -9.32 2.89 9.35
CA LEU A 419 -10.62 3.08 10.02
C LEU A 419 -11.11 4.52 9.98
N ILE A 420 -10.20 5.49 10.13
CA ILE A 420 -10.54 6.93 10.06
C ILE A 420 -11.07 7.30 8.67
N ALA A 421 -10.56 6.68 7.61
CA ALA A 421 -11.05 6.92 6.25
C ALA A 421 -12.47 6.38 6.06
N GLU A 422 -12.79 5.22 6.65
CA GLU A 422 -14.15 4.67 6.63
C GLU A 422 -15.15 5.54 7.40
N LEU A 423 -14.74 6.05 8.56
CA LEU A 423 -15.55 6.97 9.35
C LEU A 423 -15.79 8.29 8.60
N ALA A 424 -14.76 8.85 7.97
CA ALA A 424 -14.88 10.07 7.17
C ALA A 424 -15.87 9.90 5.99
N ASP A 425 -15.84 8.75 5.31
CA ASP A 425 -16.78 8.44 4.22
C ASP A 425 -18.22 8.33 4.74
N ARG A 426 -18.43 7.71 5.90
CA ARG A 426 -19.75 7.61 6.52
C ARG A 426 -20.31 8.97 6.93
N VAL A 427 -19.47 9.81 7.52
CA VAL A 427 -19.84 11.19 7.88
C VAL A 427 -20.18 12.01 6.64
N ALA A 428 -19.41 11.88 5.55
CA ALA A 428 -19.66 12.57 4.29
C ALA A 428 -21.03 12.18 3.66
N GLN A 429 -21.43 10.91 3.77
CA GLN A 429 -22.73 10.45 3.28
C GLN A 429 -23.89 11.07 4.07
N TRP A 430 -23.82 11.09 5.41
CA TRP A 430 -24.81 11.73 6.24
C TRP A 430 -24.90 13.23 6.02
N PHE A 431 -23.75 13.89 5.88
CA PHE A 431 -23.67 15.29 5.56
C PHE A 431 -24.39 15.63 4.24
N LEU A 432 -24.16 14.85 3.19
CA LEU A 432 -24.82 15.07 1.90
C LEU A 432 -26.34 14.88 1.98
N LEU A 433 -26.84 13.91 2.73
CA LEU A 433 -28.27 13.75 3.02
C LEU A 433 -28.89 14.99 3.68
N ILE A 434 -28.20 15.53 4.69
CA ILE A 434 -28.64 16.75 5.39
C ILE A 434 -28.68 17.93 4.42
N VAL A 435 -27.63 18.08 3.61
CA VAL A 435 -27.54 19.15 2.60
C VAL A 435 -28.68 19.09 1.58
N LEU A 436 -29.00 17.91 1.06
CA LEU A 436 -30.13 17.74 0.13
C LEU A 436 -31.46 18.07 0.81
N GLY A 437 -31.63 17.70 2.07
CA GLY A 437 -32.82 18.09 2.85
C GLY A 437 -32.91 19.61 3.05
N VAL A 438 -31.81 20.25 3.42
CA VAL A 438 -31.74 21.71 3.57
C VAL A 438 -32.00 22.41 2.23
N ALA A 439 -31.41 21.89 1.13
CA ALA A 439 -31.64 22.45 -0.21
C ALA A 439 -33.10 22.39 -0.62
N ALA A 440 -33.79 21.29 -0.31
CA ALA A 440 -35.24 21.17 -0.57
C ALA A 440 -36.06 22.19 0.26
N VAL A 441 -35.77 22.31 1.56
CA VAL A 441 -36.46 23.28 2.43
C VAL A 441 -36.20 24.72 1.99
N VAL A 442 -34.92 25.06 1.76
CA VAL A 442 -34.52 26.41 1.29
C VAL A 442 -35.19 26.71 -0.07
N GLY A 443 -35.24 25.74 -0.98
CA GLY A 443 -35.91 25.87 -2.24
C GLY A 443 -37.43 26.17 -2.11
N LEU A 444 -38.11 25.46 -1.21
CA LEU A 444 -39.51 25.68 -0.93
C LEU A 444 -39.78 27.06 -0.30
N VAL A 445 -38.94 27.49 0.64
CA VAL A 445 -39.05 28.79 1.29
C VAL A 445 -38.84 29.93 0.28
N TRP A 446 -37.77 29.87 -0.48
CA TRP A 446 -37.45 30.88 -1.49
C TRP A 446 -38.45 30.88 -2.68
N TRP A 447 -39.02 29.72 -3.01
CA TRP A 447 -40.09 29.66 -4.01
C TRP A 447 -41.29 30.52 -3.65
N GLN A 448 -41.60 30.67 -2.35
CA GLN A 448 -42.65 31.53 -1.84
C GLN A 448 -42.28 33.00 -1.77
N ILE A 449 -40.96 33.30 -1.58
CA ILE A 449 -40.47 34.67 -1.47
C ILE A 449 -40.16 35.26 -2.85
N ASP A 450 -39.33 34.57 -3.62
CA ASP A 450 -38.88 34.94 -4.96
C ASP A 450 -38.56 33.67 -5.78
N PRO A 451 -39.46 33.20 -6.61
CA PRO A 451 -39.28 31.99 -7.43
C PRO A 451 -38.07 32.05 -8.36
N GLN A 452 -37.73 33.25 -8.85
CA GLN A 452 -36.58 33.41 -9.77
C GLN A 452 -35.23 33.20 -9.03
N ARG A 453 -35.14 33.71 -7.83
CA ARG A 453 -33.94 33.53 -6.97
C ARG A 453 -33.86 32.18 -6.35
N ALA A 454 -34.99 31.50 -6.09
CA ALA A 454 -35.03 30.17 -5.46
C ALA A 454 -34.12 29.17 -6.17
N PHE A 455 -34.17 29.14 -7.50
CA PHE A 455 -33.35 28.23 -8.29
C PHE A 455 -31.86 28.49 -8.12
N TRP A 456 -31.43 29.75 -8.20
CA TRP A 456 -30.02 30.14 -8.03
C TRP A 456 -29.49 29.83 -6.64
N ILE A 457 -30.31 30.02 -5.62
CA ILE A 457 -29.92 29.75 -4.22
C ILE A 457 -29.76 28.28 -3.98
N VAL A 458 -30.68 27.45 -4.45
CA VAL A 458 -30.55 25.98 -4.38
C VAL A 458 -29.33 25.49 -5.15
N LEU A 459 -29.08 26.05 -6.34
CA LEU A 459 -27.90 25.72 -7.14
C LEU A 459 -26.62 26.08 -6.41
N ALA A 460 -26.52 27.29 -5.86
CA ALA A 460 -25.35 27.73 -5.09
C ALA A 460 -25.12 26.84 -3.87
N LEU A 461 -26.21 26.48 -3.17
CA LEU A 461 -26.15 25.63 -1.99
C LEU A 461 -25.64 24.22 -2.32
N LEU A 462 -26.19 23.59 -3.36
CA LEU A 462 -25.74 22.25 -3.80
C LEU A 462 -24.27 22.23 -4.23
N VAL A 463 -23.80 23.32 -4.85
CA VAL A 463 -22.40 23.46 -5.27
C VAL A 463 -21.48 23.73 -4.10
N ALA A 464 -21.85 24.66 -3.21
CA ALA A 464 -21.02 25.10 -2.09
C ALA A 464 -20.72 24.00 -1.08
N THR A 465 -21.64 23.04 -0.93
CA THR A 465 -21.63 22.03 0.12
C THR A 465 -21.07 20.67 -0.31
N CYS A 466 -20.27 20.63 -1.37
CA CYS A 466 -19.56 19.42 -1.73
C CYS A 466 -18.61 19.00 -0.59
N PRO A 467 -18.69 17.77 -0.05
CA PRO A 467 -17.78 17.27 0.98
C PRO A 467 -16.41 16.85 0.42
N CYS A 468 -15.97 17.44 -0.70
CA CYS A 468 -14.75 17.05 -1.40
C CYS A 468 -13.50 17.19 -0.52
N ALA A 469 -13.38 18.30 0.22
CA ALA A 469 -12.29 18.54 1.15
C ALA A 469 -12.28 17.51 2.31
N LEU A 470 -13.46 17.12 2.78
CA LEU A 470 -13.62 16.15 3.88
C LEU A 470 -13.16 14.75 3.47
N SER A 471 -13.57 14.29 2.28
CA SER A 471 -13.20 12.97 1.76
C SER A 471 -11.72 12.85 1.41
N LEU A 472 -11.04 13.97 1.14
CA LEU A 472 -9.62 14.04 0.79
C LEU A 472 -8.69 14.16 2.00
N ALA A 473 -9.19 14.65 3.12
CA ALA A 473 -8.39 15.01 4.29
C ALA A 473 -7.52 13.87 4.79
N THR A 474 -8.08 12.69 4.97
CA THR A 474 -7.38 11.50 5.52
C THR A 474 -6.53 10.78 4.47
N PRO A 475 -7.04 10.37 3.29
CA PRO A 475 -6.25 9.60 2.34
C PRO A 475 -4.99 10.32 1.87
N THR A 476 -5.08 11.63 1.60
CA THR A 476 -3.94 12.41 1.12
C THR A 476 -2.85 12.52 2.19
N ALA A 477 -3.23 12.76 3.45
CA ALA A 477 -2.27 12.84 4.56
C ALA A 477 -1.57 11.49 4.80
N LEU A 478 -2.31 10.39 4.80
CA LEU A 478 -1.75 9.05 5.00
C LEU A 478 -0.80 8.64 3.87
N THR A 479 -1.20 8.83 2.61
CA THR A 479 -0.33 8.51 1.46
C THR A 479 0.96 9.31 1.49
N THR A 480 0.87 10.62 1.83
CA THR A 480 2.06 11.48 1.94
C THR A 480 2.97 11.03 3.08
N ALA A 481 2.40 10.68 4.23
CA ALA A 481 3.17 10.22 5.39
C ALA A 481 3.86 8.88 5.10
N THR A 482 3.15 7.91 4.51
CA THR A 482 3.70 6.61 4.11
C THR A 482 4.88 6.77 3.15
N GLY A 483 4.73 7.62 2.12
CA GLY A 483 5.83 7.90 1.19
C GLY A 483 7.04 8.59 1.86
N SER A 484 6.80 9.42 2.88
CA SER A 484 7.87 10.07 3.64
C SER A 484 8.58 9.10 4.57
N LEU A 485 7.86 8.18 5.21
CA LEU A 485 8.44 7.14 6.06
C LEU A 485 9.27 6.13 5.28
N HIS A 486 8.81 5.78 4.07
CA HIS A 486 9.59 4.91 3.20
C HIS A 486 10.98 5.50 2.88
N LYS A 487 11.05 6.81 2.59
CA LYS A 487 12.34 7.51 2.39
C LYS A 487 13.25 7.50 3.62
N LEU A 488 12.69 7.29 4.80
CA LEU A 488 13.42 7.15 6.06
C LEU A 488 13.79 5.68 6.36
N GLY A 489 13.57 4.77 5.42
CA GLY A 489 13.85 3.36 5.56
C GLY A 489 12.83 2.58 6.38
N LEU A 490 11.65 3.14 6.67
CA LEU A 490 10.54 2.44 7.32
C LEU A 490 9.43 2.18 6.31
N LEU A 491 9.24 0.91 5.97
CA LEU A 491 8.20 0.43 5.08
C LEU A 491 6.97 0.03 5.90
N LEU A 492 5.84 0.71 5.68
CA LEU A 492 4.57 0.28 6.24
C LEU A 492 3.97 -0.81 5.34
N THR A 493 3.54 -1.92 5.93
CA THR A 493 2.90 -3.05 5.25
C THR A 493 1.39 -3.06 5.44
N ARG A 494 0.90 -2.28 6.42
CA ARG A 494 -0.53 -2.11 6.71
C ARG A 494 -0.90 -0.66 6.99
N GLY A 495 -2.11 -0.28 6.55
CA GLY A 495 -2.59 1.11 6.59
C GLY A 495 -2.88 1.65 8.00
N HIS A 496 -3.17 0.78 8.97
CA HIS A 496 -3.53 1.19 10.34
C HIS A 496 -2.34 1.60 11.22
N VAL A 497 -1.11 1.35 10.80
CA VAL A 497 0.11 1.59 11.60
C VAL A 497 0.20 3.03 12.12
N LEU A 498 0.01 4.01 11.22
CA LEU A 498 0.09 5.43 11.61
C LEU A 498 -0.99 5.87 12.61
N GLU A 499 -2.14 5.20 12.57
CA GLU A 499 -3.24 5.47 13.51
C GLU A 499 -2.99 4.78 14.85
N GLY A 500 -2.55 3.52 14.80
CA GLY A 500 -2.33 2.69 15.96
C GLY A 500 -1.12 3.13 16.80
N LEU A 501 -0.03 3.62 16.20
CA LEU A 501 1.15 4.10 16.91
C LEU A 501 0.85 5.15 18.01
N LYS A 502 -0.26 5.86 17.89
CA LYS A 502 -0.67 6.80 18.94
C LYS A 502 -1.32 6.12 20.14
N GLN A 503 -1.92 4.95 19.95
CA GLN A 503 -2.64 4.23 21.00
C GLN A 503 -1.71 3.35 21.83
N ILE A 504 -0.47 3.19 21.39
CA ILE A 504 0.56 2.38 22.06
C ILE A 504 0.88 3.01 23.41
N ASP A 505 0.95 2.16 24.43
CA ASP A 505 1.40 2.48 25.79
C ASP A 505 2.52 1.53 26.26
N THR A 506 2.74 0.42 25.57
CA THR A 506 3.72 -0.60 25.92
C THR A 506 4.51 -1.00 24.68
N VAL A 507 5.82 -1.13 24.81
CA VAL A 507 6.69 -1.61 23.74
C VAL A 507 7.47 -2.84 24.19
N ILE A 508 7.41 -3.88 23.39
CA ILE A 508 8.18 -5.12 23.59
C ILE A 508 9.32 -5.13 22.57
N PHE A 509 10.52 -5.31 23.07
CA PHE A 509 11.70 -5.53 22.25
C PHE A 509 12.16 -6.99 22.34
N ASP A 510 12.47 -7.60 21.20
CA ASP A 510 13.37 -8.74 21.19
C ASP A 510 14.82 -8.26 21.39
N LYS A 511 15.68 -9.11 21.95
CA LYS A 511 17.09 -8.76 22.15
C LYS A 511 17.88 -8.88 20.86
N THR A 512 17.95 -10.11 20.32
CA THR A 512 18.90 -10.51 19.28
C THR A 512 18.46 -9.96 17.91
N GLY A 513 19.38 -9.29 17.19
CA GLY A 513 19.05 -8.71 15.87
C GLY A 513 18.13 -7.49 15.91
N THR A 514 17.56 -7.15 17.06
CA THR A 514 16.68 -6.01 17.27
C THR A 514 17.38 -4.90 18.04
N LEU A 515 17.61 -5.05 19.34
CA LEU A 515 18.41 -4.09 20.14
C LEU A 515 19.91 -4.29 19.92
N THR A 516 20.31 -5.49 19.54
CA THR A 516 21.67 -5.84 19.16
C THR A 516 21.78 -5.97 17.63
N GLU A 517 23.01 -6.05 17.13
CA GLU A 517 23.25 -6.20 15.68
C GLU A 517 22.92 -7.60 15.16
N GLY A 518 22.78 -8.60 16.07
CA GLY A 518 22.56 -10.00 15.74
C GLY A 518 23.80 -10.66 15.10
N ARG A 519 24.95 -10.06 15.31
CA ARG A 519 26.24 -10.54 14.81
C ARG A 519 27.18 -10.66 15.97
N LEU A 520 27.55 -11.91 16.31
CA LEU A 520 28.58 -12.17 17.27
C LEU A 520 29.92 -11.71 16.74
N THR A 521 30.60 -10.91 17.50
CA THR A 521 31.96 -10.45 17.22
C THR A 521 32.90 -10.92 18.33
N LEU A 522 34.12 -11.24 17.94
CA LEU A 522 35.16 -11.57 18.90
C LEU A 522 35.58 -10.29 19.63
N ASP A 523 35.31 -10.23 20.92
CA ASP A 523 35.71 -9.13 21.81
C ASP A 523 37.13 -9.30 22.33
N ARG A 524 37.44 -10.50 22.83
CA ARG A 524 38.71 -10.76 23.51
C ARG A 524 39.11 -12.23 23.43
N ILE A 525 40.41 -12.44 23.38
CA ILE A 525 41.04 -13.76 23.50
C ILE A 525 41.87 -13.76 24.77
N LEU A 526 41.67 -14.77 25.65
CA LEU A 526 42.50 -14.99 26.85
C LEU A 526 43.23 -16.33 26.71
N THR A 527 44.51 -16.28 26.43
CA THR A 527 45.33 -17.49 26.31
C THR A 527 45.64 -18.09 27.69
N LEU A 528 45.54 -19.39 27.80
CA LEU A 528 45.76 -20.14 29.05
C LEU A 528 47.12 -20.83 29.11
N ARG A 529 47.84 -20.85 28.01
CA ARG A 529 49.21 -21.39 27.87
C ARG A 529 50.06 -20.41 27.09
N GLU A 530 51.35 -20.73 26.96
CA GLU A 530 52.30 -19.98 26.07
C GLU A 530 51.94 -20.17 24.57
N PHE A 531 50.74 -19.82 24.22
CA PHE A 531 50.28 -19.73 22.84
C PHE A 531 49.98 -18.26 22.50
N ASP A 532 50.36 -17.88 21.29
CA ASP A 532 49.97 -16.57 20.76
C ASP A 532 48.47 -16.52 20.49
N SER A 533 47.85 -15.38 20.76
CA SER A 533 46.44 -15.14 20.51
C SER A 533 46.06 -15.36 19.05
N ASP A 534 46.92 -14.93 18.12
CA ASP A 534 46.67 -15.08 16.68
C ASP A 534 46.72 -16.56 16.26
N ALA A 535 47.64 -17.37 16.87
CA ALA A 535 47.66 -18.79 16.64
C ALA A 535 46.42 -19.50 17.18
N CYS A 536 45.90 -19.12 18.36
CA CYS A 536 44.65 -19.65 18.90
C CYS A 536 43.46 -19.26 18.02
N LEU A 537 43.41 -18.04 17.48
CA LEU A 537 42.40 -17.58 16.55
C LEU A 537 42.41 -18.37 15.24
N ALA A 538 43.58 -18.59 14.66
CA ALA A 538 43.74 -19.39 13.44
C ALA A 538 43.25 -20.85 13.64
N LEU A 539 43.52 -21.47 14.78
CA LEU A 539 43.04 -22.82 15.11
C LEU A 539 41.51 -22.85 15.27
N ALA A 540 40.91 -21.82 15.91
CA ALA A 540 39.48 -21.68 16.05
C ALA A 540 38.79 -21.44 14.70
N ALA A 541 39.35 -20.56 13.85
CA ALA A 541 38.87 -20.30 12.51
C ALA A 541 38.94 -21.55 11.60
N ALA A 542 39.96 -22.39 11.77
CA ALA A 542 40.07 -23.66 11.03
C ALA A 542 39.00 -24.68 11.46
N LEU A 543 38.67 -24.75 12.74
CA LEU A 543 37.60 -25.62 13.26
C LEU A 543 36.21 -25.15 12.81
N GLU A 544 36.01 -23.86 12.77
CA GLU A 544 34.72 -23.23 12.35
C GLU A 544 34.60 -23.07 10.82
N HIS A 545 35.67 -23.48 10.09
CA HIS A 545 35.67 -23.41 8.63
C HIS A 545 34.55 -24.30 8.05
N GLY A 546 33.64 -23.68 7.28
CA GLY A 546 32.50 -24.37 6.69
C GLY A 546 31.31 -24.58 7.63
N SER A 547 31.38 -24.12 8.87
CA SER A 547 30.22 -24.08 9.78
C SER A 547 29.30 -22.91 9.42
N GLU A 548 27.99 -23.16 9.25
CA GLU A 548 26.96 -22.14 9.06
C GLU A 548 26.47 -21.52 10.38
N HIS A 549 27.00 -21.98 11.52
CA HIS A 549 26.62 -21.49 12.83
C HIS A 549 26.98 -20.00 12.98
N PRO A 550 26.14 -19.14 13.60
CA PRO A 550 26.44 -17.72 13.82
C PRO A 550 27.76 -17.43 14.51
N ILE A 551 28.22 -18.34 15.38
CA ILE A 551 29.51 -18.29 16.09
C ILE A 551 30.69 -18.34 15.11
N ALA A 552 30.59 -19.11 14.04
CA ALA A 552 31.69 -19.30 13.09
C ALA A 552 32.13 -17.97 12.44
N ARG A 553 31.17 -17.08 12.20
CA ARG A 553 31.42 -15.77 11.59
C ARG A 553 32.32 -14.87 12.44
N ALA A 554 32.33 -15.08 13.75
CA ALA A 554 33.14 -14.28 14.66
C ALA A 554 34.65 -14.58 14.57
N PHE A 555 35.04 -15.75 14.04
CA PHE A 555 36.43 -16.17 13.93
C PHE A 555 37.08 -15.81 12.58
N GLY A 556 36.32 -15.26 11.62
CA GLY A 556 36.84 -14.93 10.30
C GLY A 556 36.98 -16.13 9.36
N HIS A 557 37.66 -15.93 8.24
CA HIS A 557 37.87 -16.98 7.24
C HIS A 557 39.26 -17.62 7.42
N SER A 558 39.32 -18.95 7.53
CA SER A 558 40.54 -19.72 7.41
C SER A 558 40.70 -20.21 5.97
N GLN A 559 41.94 -20.26 5.47
CA GLN A 559 42.26 -20.84 4.16
C GLN A 559 42.28 -22.40 4.22
N GLN A 560 42.44 -22.99 5.39
CA GLN A 560 42.44 -24.42 5.60
C GLN A 560 41.40 -24.78 6.66
N GLY A 561 40.55 -25.76 6.36
CA GLY A 561 39.59 -26.33 7.31
C GLY A 561 40.20 -27.48 8.13
N ALA A 562 39.58 -27.79 9.25
CA ALA A 562 39.90 -28.92 10.07
C ALA A 562 39.56 -30.24 9.36
N GLU A 563 40.42 -31.25 9.50
CA GLU A 563 40.13 -32.61 9.10
C GLU A 563 39.26 -33.32 10.15
N GLN A 564 38.48 -34.32 9.71
CA GLN A 564 37.60 -35.15 10.59
C GLN A 564 36.68 -34.33 11.47
N LEU A 565 36.16 -33.19 10.94
CA LEU A 565 35.32 -32.30 11.71
C LEU A 565 34.03 -33.02 12.17
N ARG A 566 33.69 -32.91 13.46
CA ARG A 566 32.48 -33.42 14.08
C ARG A 566 31.80 -32.29 14.85
N SER A 567 30.49 -32.16 14.67
CA SER A 567 29.67 -31.23 15.43
C SER A 567 28.84 -31.98 16.46
N GLU A 568 28.93 -31.55 17.71
CA GLU A 568 28.07 -32.02 18.79
C GLU A 568 27.07 -30.93 19.14
N PRO A 569 25.78 -31.12 18.78
CA PRO A 569 24.75 -30.10 18.98
C PRO A 569 24.71 -29.61 20.44
N GLY A 570 24.76 -28.28 20.59
CA GLY A 570 24.72 -27.61 21.89
C GLY A 570 25.99 -27.71 22.71
N GLN A 571 27.05 -28.41 22.27
CA GLN A 571 28.32 -28.57 22.99
C GLN A 571 29.50 -27.90 22.28
N GLY A 572 29.67 -28.12 20.96
CA GLY A 572 30.77 -27.53 20.21
C GLY A 572 31.23 -28.36 19.01
N LEU A 573 32.43 -28.05 18.51
CA LEU A 573 33.08 -28.71 17.39
C LEU A 573 34.34 -29.42 17.84
N GLU A 574 34.61 -30.57 17.19
CA GLU A 574 35.87 -31.34 17.31
C GLU A 574 36.44 -31.56 15.92
N GLY A 575 37.71 -31.40 15.74
CA GLY A 575 38.41 -31.66 14.50
C GLY A 575 39.91 -31.75 14.66
N VAL A 576 40.61 -32.08 13.59
CA VAL A 576 42.08 -32.17 13.57
C VAL A 576 42.64 -31.04 12.73
N VAL A 577 43.48 -30.19 13.29
CA VAL A 577 44.19 -29.09 12.64
C VAL A 577 45.66 -29.27 12.86
N ASP A 578 46.46 -29.33 11.80
CA ASP A 578 47.91 -29.55 11.85
C ASP A 578 48.32 -30.80 12.65
N GLY A 579 47.55 -31.89 12.50
CA GLY A 579 47.74 -33.14 13.19
C GLY A 579 47.41 -33.11 14.69
N ARG A 580 46.77 -32.05 15.18
CA ARG A 580 46.34 -31.89 16.58
C ARG A 580 44.83 -32.03 16.64
N ARG A 581 44.37 -32.86 17.56
CA ARG A 581 42.94 -32.99 17.89
C ARG A 581 42.51 -31.83 18.78
N LEU A 582 41.54 -31.07 18.34
CA LEU A 582 41.07 -29.86 18.99
C LEU A 582 39.58 -29.90 19.20
N ARG A 583 39.11 -29.23 20.26
CA ARG A 583 37.72 -28.94 20.50
C ARG A 583 37.52 -27.45 20.76
N ILE A 584 36.43 -26.90 20.24
CA ILE A 584 35.96 -25.57 20.56
C ILE A 584 34.50 -25.65 20.98
N GLY A 585 34.08 -24.92 22.02
CA GLY A 585 32.70 -24.91 22.49
C GLY A 585 32.56 -24.75 23.98
N GLN A 586 31.60 -25.48 24.57
CA GLN A 586 31.35 -25.44 26.02
C GLN A 586 32.55 -25.92 26.81
N PRO A 587 32.84 -25.30 28.00
CA PRO A 587 34.00 -25.63 28.81
C PRO A 587 34.10 -27.10 29.19
N ALA A 588 32.98 -27.73 29.59
CA ALA A 588 32.93 -29.13 29.97
C ALA A 588 33.26 -30.07 28.79
N TYR A 589 32.74 -29.76 27.60
CA TYR A 589 33.00 -30.55 26.40
C TYR A 589 34.46 -30.50 25.95
N VAL A 590 35.05 -29.31 26.02
CA VAL A 590 36.46 -29.12 25.65
C VAL A 590 37.40 -29.76 26.65
N ALA A 591 37.13 -29.57 27.94
CA ALA A 591 37.97 -30.10 29.00
C ALA A 591 37.95 -31.65 29.05
N ALA A 592 36.85 -32.28 28.63
CA ALA A 592 36.73 -33.73 28.52
C ALA A 592 37.74 -34.34 27.54
N LEU A 593 38.25 -33.61 26.53
CA LEU A 593 39.26 -34.09 25.58
C LEU A 593 40.59 -34.42 26.28
N ALA A 594 40.95 -33.64 27.27
CA ALA A 594 42.17 -33.83 28.06
C ALA A 594 41.94 -34.61 29.36
N ALA A 595 40.74 -35.16 29.60
CA ALA A 595 40.31 -35.78 30.83
C ALA A 595 40.60 -34.90 32.10
N ARG A 596 40.45 -33.60 31.96
CA ARG A 596 40.64 -32.58 33.01
C ARG A 596 39.34 -31.90 33.37
N GLY A 597 39.28 -31.27 34.54
CA GLY A 597 38.15 -30.42 34.92
C GLY A 597 38.11 -29.14 34.05
N ALA A 598 36.92 -28.66 33.76
CA ALA A 598 36.76 -27.39 33.04
C ALA A 598 37.32 -26.21 33.87
N PRO A 599 38.13 -25.32 33.29
CA PRO A 599 38.55 -24.13 34.00
C PRO A 599 37.35 -23.23 34.29
N PRO A 600 37.35 -22.45 35.39
CA PRO A 600 36.30 -21.52 35.69
C PRO A 600 36.26 -20.45 34.60
N ILE A 601 35.05 -20.01 34.23
CA ILE A 601 34.84 -18.92 33.29
C ILE A 601 35.43 -17.65 33.93
N PRO A 602 36.32 -16.91 33.23
CA PRO A 602 37.06 -15.79 33.82
C PRO A 602 36.24 -14.51 34.07
N GLY A 603 35.05 -14.43 33.59
CA GLY A 603 34.20 -13.24 33.73
C GLY A 603 32.74 -13.51 33.52
N GLU A 604 31.89 -12.51 33.86
CA GLU A 604 30.43 -12.57 33.77
C GLU A 604 29.90 -12.04 32.43
N HIS A 605 30.73 -11.31 31.67
CA HIS A 605 30.32 -10.67 30.43
C HIS A 605 30.69 -11.47 29.20
N GLY A 606 29.79 -11.50 28.20
CA GLY A 606 30.00 -12.14 26.91
C GLY A 606 29.67 -13.62 26.88
N GLN A 607 29.65 -14.21 25.69
CA GLN A 607 29.53 -15.63 25.47
C GLN A 607 30.95 -16.24 25.43
N TRP A 608 31.26 -17.09 26.42
CA TRP A 608 32.56 -17.68 26.57
C TRP A 608 32.64 -19.03 25.87
N LEU A 609 33.60 -19.16 24.95
CA LEU A 609 33.94 -20.41 24.30
C LEU A 609 35.36 -20.80 24.67
N LEU A 610 35.55 -22.06 24.97
CA LEU A 610 36.86 -22.63 25.26
C LEU A 610 37.41 -23.33 24.02
N LEU A 611 38.67 -23.14 23.72
CA LEU A 611 39.45 -23.94 22.79
C LEU A 611 40.42 -24.80 23.61
N GLY A 612 40.55 -26.05 23.24
CA GLY A 612 41.51 -26.97 23.91
C GLY A 612 41.95 -28.12 23.02
N ASP A 613 43.11 -28.71 23.40
CA ASP A 613 43.67 -29.91 22.81
C ASP A 613 43.71 -31.09 23.81
N GLU A 614 44.28 -32.23 23.43
CA GLU A 614 44.46 -33.41 24.29
C GLU A 614 45.32 -33.11 25.50
N ARG A 615 46.07 -32.01 25.52
CA ARG A 615 46.91 -31.59 26.67
C ARG A 615 46.18 -30.65 27.62
N GLY A 616 45.00 -30.14 27.22
CA GLY A 616 44.09 -29.29 28.02
C GLY A 616 43.74 -27.97 27.35
N PRO A 617 43.09 -27.07 28.10
CA PRO A 617 42.63 -25.79 27.58
C PRO A 617 43.74 -24.91 27.02
N LEU A 618 43.49 -24.27 25.88
CA LEU A 618 44.40 -23.38 25.17
C LEU A 618 44.07 -21.92 25.35
N ALA A 619 42.79 -21.56 25.04
CA ALA A 619 42.35 -20.16 25.11
C ALA A 619 40.85 -20.06 25.34
N TRP A 620 40.44 -18.95 25.94
CA TRP A 620 39.09 -18.49 26.00
C TRP A 620 38.85 -17.47 24.91
N PHE A 621 37.73 -17.60 24.21
CA PHE A 621 37.19 -16.59 23.30
C PHE A 621 35.94 -15.99 23.92
N VAL A 622 35.88 -14.68 23.96
CA VAL A 622 34.71 -13.92 24.42
C VAL A 622 34.04 -13.35 23.20
N LEU A 623 32.83 -13.81 22.96
CA LEU A 623 31.98 -13.27 21.89
C LEU A 623 30.92 -12.33 22.47
N ASP A 624 30.69 -11.23 21.79
CA ASP A 624 29.69 -10.26 22.18
C ASP A 624 28.79 -9.90 20.99
N ASP A 625 27.50 -9.71 21.27
CA ASP A 625 26.51 -9.20 20.32
C ASP A 625 26.30 -7.71 20.59
N ARG A 626 26.97 -6.90 19.83
CA ARG A 626 27.00 -5.44 20.06
C ARG A 626 25.63 -4.81 20.05
N LEU A 627 25.38 -3.93 21.02
CA LEU A 627 24.20 -3.07 21.01
C LEU A 627 24.24 -2.11 19.82
N ARG A 628 23.08 -1.92 19.19
CA ARG A 628 22.95 -0.91 18.15
C ARG A 628 23.19 0.47 18.74
N ALA A 629 23.94 1.29 18.02
CA ALA A 629 24.36 2.62 18.47
C ALA A 629 23.17 3.54 18.79
N ASP A 630 22.04 3.33 18.14
CA ASP A 630 20.80 4.14 18.27
C ASP A 630 19.73 3.50 19.18
N ALA A 631 20.01 2.35 19.79
CA ALA A 631 19.09 1.69 20.72
C ALA A 631 18.72 2.59 21.90
N ALA A 632 19.72 3.25 22.52
CA ALA A 632 19.49 4.18 23.62
C ALA A 632 18.61 5.36 23.23
N GLN A 633 18.75 5.88 21.99
CA GLN A 633 17.93 6.97 21.47
C GLN A 633 16.47 6.54 21.30
N LEU A 634 16.22 5.34 20.79
CA LEU A 634 14.86 4.81 20.66
C LEU A 634 14.18 4.65 22.02
N LEU A 635 14.90 4.05 22.99
CA LEU A 635 14.38 3.86 24.33
C LEU A 635 14.10 5.19 25.06
N ALA A 636 14.96 6.19 24.87
CA ALA A 636 14.71 7.54 25.37
C ALA A 636 13.44 8.14 24.75
N ALA A 637 13.21 7.93 23.45
CA ALA A 637 12.00 8.37 22.78
C ALA A 637 10.73 7.64 23.29
N CYS A 638 10.82 6.35 23.60
CA CYS A 638 9.72 5.57 24.21
C CYS A 638 9.41 6.08 25.62
N ARG A 639 10.44 6.33 26.44
CA ARG A 639 10.26 6.94 27.77
C ARG A 639 9.63 8.33 27.72
N ALA A 640 10.03 9.15 26.76
CA ALA A 640 9.43 10.47 26.55
C ALA A 640 7.95 10.41 26.16
N GLN A 641 7.46 9.26 25.67
CA GLN A 641 6.04 8.99 25.45
C GLN A 641 5.35 8.36 26.66
N HIS A 642 6.06 8.10 27.76
CA HIS A 642 5.58 7.36 28.94
C HIS A 642 5.15 5.92 28.63
N TRP A 643 5.81 5.27 27.66
CA TRP A 643 5.53 3.87 27.32
C TRP A 643 6.25 2.92 28.27
N ASN A 644 5.59 1.84 28.63
CA ASN A 644 6.23 0.73 29.34
C ASN A 644 7.18 0.01 28.36
N ILE A 645 8.39 -0.31 28.84
CA ILE A 645 9.42 -0.95 28.01
C ILE A 645 9.70 -2.33 28.57
N ILE A 646 9.53 -3.34 27.74
CA ILE A 646 9.73 -4.75 28.10
C ILE A 646 10.74 -5.37 27.15
N LEU A 647 11.72 -6.09 27.67
CA LEU A 647 12.68 -6.88 26.90
C LEU A 647 12.33 -8.36 27.01
N LEU A 648 12.01 -9.02 25.90
CA LEU A 648 11.78 -10.46 25.86
C LEU A 648 12.85 -11.14 25.01
N SER A 649 13.45 -12.21 25.53
CA SER A 649 14.49 -12.92 24.79
C SER A 649 14.38 -14.43 24.97
N GLY A 650 14.66 -15.17 23.90
CA GLY A 650 14.87 -16.61 23.97
C GLY A 650 16.22 -17.02 24.61
N ASP A 651 17.14 -16.08 24.73
CA ASP A 651 18.42 -16.28 25.34
C ASP A 651 18.29 -16.43 26.86
N SER A 652 18.76 -17.53 27.39
CA SER A 652 18.75 -17.81 28.84
C SER A 652 20.03 -17.34 29.56
N SER A 653 20.95 -16.73 28.80
CA SER A 653 22.24 -16.29 29.38
C SER A 653 22.10 -15.01 30.22
N PRO A 654 23.05 -14.72 31.12
CA PRO A 654 23.10 -13.47 31.88
C PRO A 654 23.15 -12.19 31.02
N MET A 655 23.47 -12.33 29.73
CA MET A 655 23.53 -11.22 28.75
C MET A 655 22.24 -10.44 28.64
N VAL A 656 21.06 -11.08 28.83
CA VAL A 656 19.77 -10.39 28.79
C VAL A 656 19.69 -9.34 29.91
N GLY A 657 20.12 -9.69 31.12
CA GLY A 657 20.16 -8.77 32.25
C GLY A 657 21.22 -7.68 32.07
N GLU A 658 22.32 -7.96 31.39
CA GLU A 658 23.36 -6.97 31.08
C GLU A 658 22.86 -5.91 30.08
N VAL A 659 22.25 -6.35 28.98
CA VAL A 659 21.62 -5.47 27.99
C VAL A 659 20.54 -4.61 28.66
N ALA A 660 19.73 -5.20 29.53
CA ALA A 660 18.67 -4.48 30.25
C ALA A 660 19.28 -3.40 31.15
N ARG A 661 20.36 -3.72 31.91
CA ARG A 661 21.04 -2.71 32.76
C ARG A 661 21.66 -1.57 31.96
N GLN A 662 22.37 -1.90 30.87
CA GLN A 662 22.99 -0.89 29.99
C GLN A 662 21.98 0.05 29.38
N LEU A 663 20.82 -0.45 29.03
CA LEU A 663 19.75 0.32 28.40
C LEU A 663 18.72 0.88 29.40
N GLY A 664 18.85 0.51 30.70
CA GLY A 664 17.93 0.93 31.77
C GLY A 664 16.51 0.40 31.56
N ILE A 665 16.37 -0.87 31.21
CA ILE A 665 15.09 -1.58 31.06
C ILE A 665 14.81 -2.34 32.36
N ASP A 666 13.70 -2.04 33.03
CA ASP A 666 13.34 -2.63 34.33
C ASP A 666 12.70 -4.03 34.17
N ASP A 667 11.87 -4.25 33.14
CA ASP A 667 11.26 -5.56 32.85
C ASP A 667 12.00 -6.25 31.70
N ALA A 668 12.85 -7.20 32.07
CA ALA A 668 13.62 -8.03 31.14
C ALA A 668 13.47 -9.50 31.48
N ARG A 669 13.04 -10.31 30.52
CA ARG A 669 12.75 -11.73 30.67
C ARG A 669 13.55 -12.55 29.65
N GLY A 670 14.44 -13.40 30.12
CA GLY A 670 15.24 -14.31 29.29
C GLY A 670 14.72 -15.73 29.32
N GLY A 671 15.22 -16.58 28.40
CA GLY A 671 14.89 -18.00 28.31
C GLY A 671 13.44 -18.29 27.89
N LEU A 672 12.79 -17.38 27.19
CA LEU A 672 11.39 -17.52 26.81
C LEU A 672 11.24 -18.27 25.47
N THR A 673 10.35 -19.28 25.45
CA THR A 673 9.90 -19.90 24.21
C THR A 673 8.98 -18.93 23.42
N PRO A 674 8.76 -19.14 22.11
CA PRO A 674 7.80 -18.34 21.32
C PRO A 674 6.40 -18.30 21.96
N ASP A 675 5.93 -19.43 22.48
CA ASP A 675 4.63 -19.51 23.16
C ASP A 675 4.61 -18.71 24.46
N ALA A 676 5.70 -18.71 25.22
CA ALA A 676 5.81 -17.92 26.44
C ALA A 676 5.84 -16.42 26.13
N LYS A 677 6.52 -15.98 25.07
CA LYS A 677 6.47 -14.61 24.61
C LYS A 677 5.04 -14.20 24.20
N LEU A 678 4.34 -15.07 23.49
CA LEU A 678 2.94 -14.84 23.10
C LEU A 678 2.01 -14.75 24.32
N ALA A 679 2.24 -15.59 25.34
CA ALA A 679 1.46 -15.53 26.58
C ALA A 679 1.65 -14.19 27.33
N VAL A 680 2.88 -13.63 27.35
CA VAL A 680 3.13 -12.29 27.90
C VAL A 680 2.34 -11.23 27.14
N LEU A 681 2.33 -11.28 25.81
CA LEU A 681 1.54 -10.34 24.97
C LEU A 681 0.05 -10.45 25.27
N GLN A 682 -0.48 -11.67 25.36
CA GLN A 682 -1.90 -11.90 25.67
C GLN A 682 -2.28 -11.38 27.05
N GLN A 683 -1.38 -11.54 28.05
CA GLN A 683 -1.61 -10.98 29.39
C GLN A 683 -1.68 -9.45 29.33
N LEU A 684 -0.77 -8.79 28.62
CA LEU A 684 -0.79 -7.33 28.46
C LEU A 684 -2.08 -6.86 27.79
N HIS A 685 -2.59 -7.57 26.79
CA HIS A 685 -3.88 -7.26 26.15
C HIS A 685 -5.06 -7.44 27.14
N GLN A 686 -5.04 -8.48 27.99
CA GLN A 686 -6.06 -8.66 29.03
C GLN A 686 -6.04 -7.53 30.06
N ASP A 687 -4.85 -7.00 30.36
CA ASP A 687 -4.66 -5.86 31.25
C ASP A 687 -5.02 -4.52 30.59
N GLY A 688 -5.41 -4.55 29.29
CA GLY A 688 -5.89 -3.38 28.55
C GLY A 688 -4.78 -2.59 27.84
N HIS A 689 -3.56 -3.09 27.83
CA HIS A 689 -2.41 -2.45 27.18
C HIS A 689 -2.48 -2.58 25.65
N ARG A 690 -1.96 -1.54 24.98
CA ARG A 690 -1.73 -1.52 23.52
C ARG A 690 -0.25 -1.67 23.23
N VAL A 691 0.10 -2.73 22.54
CA VAL A 691 1.47 -3.22 22.44
C VAL A 691 2.06 -2.98 21.05
N LEU A 692 3.25 -2.36 21.02
CA LEU A 692 4.16 -2.33 19.87
C LEU A 692 5.22 -3.42 20.07
N MET A 693 5.34 -4.35 19.12
CA MET A 693 6.39 -5.38 19.12
C MET A 693 7.45 -5.09 18.06
N LEU A 694 8.73 -5.15 18.48
CA LEU A 694 9.89 -5.13 17.58
C LEU A 694 10.64 -6.46 17.67
N GLY A 695 10.88 -7.09 16.50
CA GLY A 695 11.58 -8.37 16.41
C GLY A 695 12.20 -8.61 15.04
N ASP A 696 13.10 -9.61 14.95
CA ASP A 696 13.78 -9.97 13.70
C ASP A 696 13.67 -11.47 13.35
N GLY A 697 13.32 -12.32 14.30
CA GLY A 697 13.42 -13.76 14.19
C GLY A 697 12.18 -14.50 13.72
N VAL A 698 12.38 -15.71 13.23
CA VAL A 698 11.30 -16.68 12.96
C VAL A 698 10.51 -16.99 14.24
N ASN A 699 11.20 -16.99 15.37
CA ASN A 699 10.63 -17.30 16.68
C ASN A 699 9.64 -16.22 17.17
N ASP A 700 9.71 -15.00 16.60
CA ASP A 700 8.88 -13.88 17.01
C ASP A 700 7.62 -13.72 16.14
N VAL A 701 7.50 -14.50 15.06
CA VAL A 701 6.36 -14.41 14.13
C VAL A 701 4.99 -14.47 14.84
N PRO A 702 4.75 -15.37 15.80
CA PRO A 702 3.47 -15.41 16.51
C PRO A 702 3.22 -14.14 17.34
N VAL A 703 4.26 -13.57 17.93
CA VAL A 703 4.16 -12.34 18.75
C VAL A 703 4.00 -11.11 17.88
N LEU A 704 4.73 -11.03 16.76
CA LEU A 704 4.58 -9.98 15.76
C LEU A 704 3.17 -9.95 15.17
N ALA A 705 2.63 -11.13 14.83
CA ALA A 705 1.27 -11.24 14.29
C ALA A 705 0.17 -10.92 15.33
N GLY A 706 0.46 -11.11 16.61
CA GLY A 706 -0.49 -10.89 17.70
C GLY A 706 -0.47 -9.49 18.30
N ALA A 707 0.56 -8.69 18.06
CA ALA A 707 0.69 -7.33 18.59
C ALA A 707 -0.29 -6.36 17.91
N ASP A 708 -0.64 -5.25 18.59
CA ASP A 708 -1.47 -4.18 17.99
C ASP A 708 -0.75 -3.50 16.85
N ILE A 709 0.56 -3.33 16.99
CA ILE A 709 1.48 -2.93 15.91
C ILE A 709 2.76 -3.74 16.02
N SER A 710 3.25 -4.18 14.90
CA SER A 710 4.50 -4.92 14.82
C SER A 710 5.47 -4.31 13.81
N VAL A 711 6.75 -4.35 14.16
CA VAL A 711 7.84 -3.88 13.31
C VAL A 711 8.89 -4.97 13.19
N ALA A 712 9.10 -5.47 11.97
CA ALA A 712 10.20 -6.39 11.68
C ALA A 712 11.45 -5.60 11.25
N MET A 713 12.61 -6.11 11.67
CA MET A 713 13.90 -5.58 11.21
C MET A 713 14.12 -5.91 9.73
N GLY A 714 14.90 -5.11 9.01
CA GLY A 714 15.25 -5.37 7.61
C GLY A 714 16.08 -6.63 7.41
N SER A 715 16.84 -7.02 8.46
CA SER A 715 17.56 -8.29 8.54
C SER A 715 16.67 -9.49 8.86
N ALA A 716 15.42 -9.28 9.24
CA ALA A 716 14.47 -10.32 9.60
C ALA A 716 14.18 -11.29 8.45
N THR A 717 13.70 -12.47 8.79
CA THR A 717 13.26 -13.45 7.80
C THR A 717 12.05 -12.93 6.99
N ASP A 718 11.87 -13.46 5.80
CA ASP A 718 10.75 -13.05 4.94
C ASP A 718 9.38 -13.34 5.58
N LEU A 719 9.30 -14.42 6.37
CA LEU A 719 8.10 -14.75 7.13
C LEU A 719 7.78 -13.66 8.19
N ALA A 720 8.79 -13.21 8.94
CA ALA A 720 8.63 -12.15 9.92
C ALA A 720 8.24 -10.81 9.25
N LYS A 721 8.89 -10.46 8.13
CA LYS A 721 8.56 -9.25 7.34
C LYS A 721 7.13 -9.28 6.81
N THR A 722 6.67 -10.44 6.35
CA THR A 722 5.30 -10.59 5.81
C THR A 722 4.24 -10.53 6.90
N SER A 723 4.58 -10.95 8.12
CA SER A 723 3.66 -10.97 9.26
C SER A 723 3.58 -9.63 9.99
N ALA A 724 4.63 -8.81 9.88
CA ALA A 724 4.72 -7.52 10.55
C ALA A 724 3.91 -6.41 9.84
N ASP A 725 3.47 -5.41 10.61
CA ASP A 725 2.73 -4.25 10.12
C ASP A 725 3.63 -3.16 9.53
N ALA A 726 4.92 -3.21 9.88
CA ALA A 726 5.95 -2.36 9.27
C ALA A 726 7.30 -3.11 9.22
N VAL A 727 8.16 -2.72 8.28
CA VAL A 727 9.51 -3.27 8.12
C VAL A 727 10.53 -2.14 8.15
N LEU A 728 11.51 -2.23 9.02
CA LEU A 728 12.59 -1.27 9.16
C LEU A 728 13.74 -1.64 8.23
N LEU A 729 13.68 -1.22 6.97
CA LEU A 729 14.63 -1.59 5.91
C LEU A 729 16.07 -1.14 6.21
N SER A 730 16.22 0.05 6.81
CA SER A 730 17.52 0.63 7.15
C SER A 730 18.21 -0.03 8.34
N ASN A 731 17.55 -0.92 9.06
CA ASN A 731 18.01 -1.47 10.34
C ASN A 731 18.39 -0.40 11.40
N ARG A 732 18.04 0.89 11.18
CA ARG A 732 18.30 1.99 12.10
C ARG A 732 17.08 2.22 12.98
N LEU A 733 17.23 1.97 14.27
CA LEU A 733 16.17 2.19 15.26
C LEU A 733 15.76 3.67 15.36
N GLY A 734 16.66 4.59 15.04
CA GLY A 734 16.38 6.03 14.97
C GLY A 734 15.30 6.42 13.95
N SER A 735 15.10 5.61 12.89
CA SER A 735 14.01 5.82 11.92
C SER A 735 12.63 5.63 12.57
N LEU A 736 12.50 4.78 13.59
CA LEU A 736 11.26 4.62 14.37
C LEU A 736 10.93 5.85 15.19
N VAL A 737 11.95 6.53 15.75
CA VAL A 737 11.75 7.81 16.46
C VAL A 737 11.14 8.85 15.53
N GLN A 738 11.63 8.91 14.29
CA GLN A 738 11.07 9.77 13.26
C GLN A 738 9.65 9.33 12.85
N ALA A 739 9.39 8.03 12.81
CA ALA A 739 8.05 7.49 12.54
C ALA A 739 7.04 7.91 13.62
N PHE A 740 7.40 7.87 14.90
CA PHE A 740 6.54 8.35 15.99
C PHE A 740 6.22 9.83 15.85
N ALA A 741 7.22 10.65 15.49
CA ALA A 741 7.00 12.07 15.22
C ALA A 741 6.09 12.29 14.01
N MET A 742 6.29 11.51 12.94
CA MET A 742 5.49 11.56 11.72
C MET A 742 4.04 11.15 11.99
N ALA A 743 3.79 10.08 12.74
CA ALA A 743 2.44 9.62 13.09
C ALA A 743 1.65 10.72 13.83
N ARG A 744 2.28 11.38 14.82
CA ARG A 744 1.67 12.53 15.53
C ARG A 744 1.36 13.70 14.61
N ARG A 745 2.30 14.03 13.72
CA ARG A 745 2.15 15.13 12.75
C ARG A 745 1.06 14.82 11.73
N THR A 746 1.02 13.59 11.24
CA THR A 746 0.00 13.11 10.29
C THR A 746 -1.39 13.26 10.89
N ARG A 747 -1.59 12.79 12.11
CA ARG A 747 -2.88 12.95 12.79
C ARG A 747 -3.25 14.41 12.99
N ARG A 748 -2.30 15.26 13.41
CA ARG A 748 -2.55 16.69 13.55
C ARG A 748 -3.04 17.31 12.25
N ILE A 749 -2.38 17.00 11.14
CA ILE A 749 -2.77 17.48 9.81
C ILE A 749 -4.13 16.92 9.38
N ILE A 750 -4.45 15.66 9.68
CA ILE A 750 -5.77 15.10 9.43
C ILE A 750 -6.83 15.89 10.20
N VAL A 751 -6.61 16.14 11.49
CA VAL A 751 -7.54 16.92 12.33
C VAL A 751 -7.67 18.36 11.83
N GLU A 752 -6.57 19.03 11.49
CA GLU A 752 -6.57 20.38 10.88
C GLU A 752 -7.41 20.40 9.59
N ASN A 753 -7.22 19.41 8.71
CA ASN A 753 -7.96 19.29 7.45
C ASN A 753 -9.46 19.04 7.67
N LEU A 754 -9.81 18.13 8.59
CA LEU A 754 -11.20 17.84 8.94
C LEU A 754 -11.88 19.07 9.59
N ALA A 755 -11.20 19.75 10.49
CA ALA A 755 -11.69 20.97 11.13
C ALA A 755 -11.91 22.09 10.10
N TRP A 756 -10.96 22.29 9.19
CA TRP A 756 -11.09 23.24 8.09
C TRP A 756 -12.29 22.92 7.20
N ALA A 757 -12.42 21.67 6.74
CA ALA A 757 -13.50 21.24 5.88
C ALA A 757 -14.88 21.42 6.55
N SER A 758 -14.98 21.09 7.85
CA SER A 758 -16.21 21.27 8.63
C SER A 758 -16.55 22.74 8.84
N LEU A 759 -15.54 23.57 9.16
CA LEU A 759 -15.71 25.01 9.36
C LEU A 759 -16.15 25.70 8.07
N TYR A 760 -15.49 25.40 6.95
CA TYR A 760 -15.83 25.94 5.63
C TYR A 760 -17.29 25.62 5.28
N ASN A 761 -17.68 24.34 5.35
CA ASN A 761 -19.04 23.92 5.01
C ASN A 761 -20.07 24.52 6.00
N GLY A 762 -19.75 24.56 7.30
CA GLY A 762 -20.62 25.14 8.33
C GLY A 762 -20.85 26.64 8.16
N LEU A 763 -19.86 27.38 7.67
CA LEU A 763 -19.99 28.82 7.37
C LEU A 763 -20.69 29.09 6.05
N VAL A 764 -20.32 28.38 4.99
CA VAL A 764 -20.86 28.64 3.63
C VAL A 764 -22.32 28.24 3.52
N LEU A 765 -22.77 27.19 4.19
CA LEU A 765 -24.15 26.71 4.13
C LEU A 765 -25.21 27.76 4.51
N PRO A 766 -25.10 28.48 5.68
CA PRO A 766 -26.05 29.53 6.02
C PRO A 766 -26.04 30.72 5.04
N PHE A 767 -24.84 31.14 4.59
CA PHE A 767 -24.72 32.26 3.64
C PHE A 767 -25.31 31.91 2.27
N ALA A 768 -25.11 30.66 1.80
CA ALA A 768 -25.71 30.15 0.58
C ALA A 768 -27.24 30.06 0.71
N ALA A 769 -27.73 29.55 1.85
CA ALA A 769 -29.17 29.47 2.13
C ALA A 769 -29.84 30.85 2.21
N ALA A 770 -29.13 31.87 2.72
CA ALA A 770 -29.59 33.27 2.76
C ALA A 770 -29.55 33.95 1.37
N GLY A 771 -29.00 33.30 0.33
CA GLY A 771 -28.91 33.85 -1.02
C GLY A 771 -27.78 34.88 -1.23
N TRP A 772 -26.78 34.88 -0.33
CA TRP A 772 -25.64 35.81 -0.37
C TRP A 772 -24.47 35.25 -1.19
N VAL A 773 -24.45 33.96 -1.45
CA VAL A 773 -23.41 33.25 -2.22
C VAL A 773 -23.92 32.92 -3.60
N THR A 774 -23.25 33.40 -4.64
CA THR A 774 -23.56 32.99 -6.00
C THR A 774 -22.94 31.62 -6.31
N PRO A 775 -23.47 30.86 -7.29
CA PRO A 775 -22.87 29.56 -7.69
C PRO A 775 -21.39 29.65 -8.10
N LEU A 776 -20.95 30.78 -8.65
CA LEU A 776 -19.57 31.08 -8.99
C LEU A 776 -18.67 31.08 -7.75
N TRP A 777 -19.02 31.89 -6.75
CA TRP A 777 -18.25 31.97 -5.51
C TRP A 777 -18.28 30.65 -4.74
N ALA A 778 -19.38 29.93 -4.81
CA ALA A 778 -19.53 28.60 -4.26
C ALA A 778 -18.53 27.61 -4.86
N ALA A 779 -18.47 27.54 -6.19
CA ALA A 779 -17.56 26.65 -6.94
C ALA A 779 -16.07 27.01 -6.69
N PHE A 780 -15.75 28.28 -6.68
CA PHE A 780 -14.41 28.78 -6.40
C PHE A 780 -13.98 28.44 -4.97
N GLY A 781 -14.81 28.76 -3.98
CA GLY A 781 -14.53 28.47 -2.57
C GLY A 781 -14.33 26.98 -2.30
N MET A 782 -15.17 26.12 -2.89
CA MET A 782 -15.03 24.66 -2.82
C MET A 782 -13.68 24.19 -3.38
N SER A 783 -13.29 24.68 -4.56
CA SER A 783 -12.04 24.31 -5.21
C SER A 783 -10.82 24.74 -4.37
N VAL A 784 -10.85 25.96 -3.84
CA VAL A 784 -9.81 26.51 -2.96
C VAL A 784 -9.73 25.70 -1.66
N SER A 785 -10.87 25.38 -1.05
CA SER A 785 -10.92 24.57 0.17
C SER A 785 -10.27 23.19 -0.03
N SER A 786 -10.60 22.50 -1.12
CA SER A 786 -10.01 21.21 -1.46
C SER A 786 -8.49 21.30 -1.72
N LEU A 787 -8.06 22.35 -2.42
CA LEU A 787 -6.65 22.59 -2.67
C LEU A 787 -5.85 22.86 -1.38
N LEU A 788 -6.41 23.64 -0.47
CA LEU A 788 -5.79 23.92 0.85
C LEU A 788 -5.58 22.64 1.65
N VAL A 789 -6.55 21.74 1.69
CA VAL A 789 -6.44 20.42 2.35
C VAL A 789 -5.29 19.62 1.77
N VAL A 790 -5.16 19.56 0.43
CA VAL A 790 -4.06 18.85 -0.23
C VAL A 790 -2.71 19.51 0.06
N LEU A 791 -2.62 20.84 -0.04
CA LEU A 791 -1.39 21.59 0.26
C LEU A 791 -0.97 21.41 1.73
N ASN A 792 -1.93 21.37 2.67
CA ASN A 792 -1.64 21.11 4.07
C ASN A 792 -1.09 19.68 4.26
N ALA A 793 -1.65 18.68 3.57
CA ALA A 793 -1.15 17.31 3.60
C ALA A 793 0.29 17.20 3.02
N LEU A 794 0.62 17.97 1.98
CA LEU A 794 1.97 18.00 1.41
C LEU A 794 3.04 18.52 2.39
N ARG A 795 2.68 19.17 3.50
CA ARG A 795 3.64 19.54 4.57
C ARG A 795 4.30 18.30 5.20
N LEU A 796 3.70 17.12 5.05
CA LEU A 796 4.27 15.85 5.51
C LEU A 796 5.44 15.36 4.64
N THR A 797 5.63 15.89 3.44
CA THR A 797 6.83 15.58 2.62
C THR A 797 8.11 16.19 3.19
N ARG A 798 7.98 17.24 4.01
CA ARG A 798 9.12 17.86 4.68
C ARG A 798 9.41 17.06 5.93
N THR A 799 10.51 16.33 5.93
CA THR A 799 11.01 15.62 7.12
C THR A 799 11.19 16.63 8.26
N PRO A 800 10.71 16.34 9.47
CA PRO A 800 11.02 17.21 10.61
C PRO A 800 12.54 17.21 10.77
N ALA A 801 13.14 18.40 10.73
CA ALA A 801 14.52 18.54 11.15
C ALA A 801 14.59 18.02 12.58
N THR A 802 15.34 16.95 12.80
CA THR A 802 15.73 16.52 14.14
C THR A 802 16.50 17.68 14.72
N ARG A 803 15.87 18.46 15.61
CA ARG A 803 16.65 19.29 16.53
C ARG A 803 17.47 18.34 17.38
N PRO A 804 18.81 18.51 17.42
CA PRO A 804 19.69 17.67 18.22
C PRO A 804 19.28 17.65 19.68
#